data_ef773223d20db8fa60e204e84ae3a865
#
_entry.id   ef773223d20db8fa60e204e84ae3a865
#
_cell.length_a   1.000
_cell.length_b   1.000
_cell.length_c   1.000
_cell.angle_alpha   90.00
_cell.angle_beta   90.00
_cell.angle_gamma   90.00
#
_symmetry.space_group_name_H-M   'P 1'
#
loop_
_entity.id
_entity.type
_entity.pdbx_description
1 polymer ?
#
loop_
_entity_poly.entity_id
_entity_poly.type
_entity_poly.pdbx_seq_one_letter_code
_entity_poly.pdbx_strand_id
1 'polypeptide(L)'
;MKKLLKALLVGILVMTTSSAVAAKTTETFAVGNKTFLLNGKPFVVKAAEVHYPRIPRPYWEHRIQMCKSLGMNAVCIYIFWNIHEQREGQFDFTGQNDVAEFCRLAQKNGMYVIVRPGPYVCAEWEMGGLPWWLLKKKDIRLREQDPYFMERVKIFEQKVGEQLAPLTLKNGGPIIMIQVENEYGSYGENKPYVSEIRDCLRSIYGQDMPLFQCDWASNFEKNGLDDLTWTMNFGTGANIDSQFRRLGELRPNAPKMCSEFWSGWFDKWGARHETRGAEDMVNGLDEMLSKGISFSLYMTHGGTSFGHWAGANSPGFAPDVTSYDYDAPINEYGQATPKFWKLREMMQKYSDKKLPAAPKAPMPIIEVPKFELTEFAPLYNGFDWDYYGKHGDLLRTSGAPKTFEEVDMGWGMMLYSTRLPEIGDVKAEGVTLHPADKDKWACTLNLDAHDFAQVFIDGKYIGTIDRVKGEKTLKLPAIKQGQELQILVEGMGRINFGRAIKDFKGLIGSPTITGTIGGWHLSGVDEAKITFTPNRWENMRIPDDYEVAVKAFEMQKKNPTTQESISVPRIGRTMRYAWESEDLMFGRGYYRGYFDLKKVGDTFLNFETWGKGQVYVNGHALGRIWSIGPQQTLYVPGCWLQKGKNEVIVLDVVGPKEKIVWGQKEPELNKLQLAGPVTHRLKGQNLDLKGEKPVKEGQFKPGNGWQEVRFDRPVTGRYVCIEALSSHWNREYACIAEWYMLDETGQRLSRESWTVAYADDEDVSSGNKNADKIFDLQESTYWSTNRGVKFPHAVIIDMGQDKTMSGFQYLPRAEEGAPESIKDYRMYVKSDSFKF
;
A
#
# COMPACT_ATOMS: atom_id res chain seq x y z
N MET A 1 36.31 67.47 39.34
CA MET A 1 35.55 66.67 40.31
C MET A 1 34.08 66.49 39.96
N LYS A 2 33.29 67.45 39.47
CA LYS A 2 31.87 67.27 39.10
C LYS A 2 31.61 66.41 37.85
N LYS A 3 32.56 66.19 36.98
CA LYS A 3 32.42 65.31 35.77
C LYS A 3 32.75 63.84 36.00
N LEU A 4 33.55 63.52 37.04
CA LEU A 4 33.83 62.15 37.40
C LEU A 4 32.70 61.50 38.25
N LEU A 5 31.96 62.31 39.01
CA LEU A 5 30.83 61.83 39.82
C LEU A 5 29.59 61.49 38.98
N LYS A 6 29.43 62.13 37.79
CA LYS A 6 28.32 61.74 36.86
C LYS A 6 28.58 60.47 36.05
N ALA A 7 29.87 60.18 35.84
CA ALA A 7 30.22 58.91 35.16
C ALA A 7 30.11 57.67 36.10
N LEU A 8 30.28 57.81 37.40
CA LEU A 8 30.12 56.77 38.39
C LEU A 8 28.65 56.43 38.68
N LEU A 9 27.73 57.43 38.60
CA LEU A 9 26.29 57.25 38.85
C LEU A 9 25.60 56.60 37.62
N VAL A 10 26.09 56.80 36.41
CA VAL A 10 25.58 56.11 35.20
C VAL A 10 26.08 54.70 35.10
N GLY A 11 27.29 54.40 35.65
CA GLY A 11 27.85 53.00 35.65
C GLY A 11 27.19 52.08 36.67
N ILE A 12 26.55 52.60 37.73
CA ILE A 12 25.86 51.82 38.74
C ILE A 12 24.38 51.59 38.38
N LEU A 13 23.79 52.35 37.49
CA LEU A 13 22.39 52.14 37.05
C LEU A 13 22.27 51.16 35.87
N VAL A 14 23.37 50.71 35.28
CA VAL A 14 23.39 49.72 34.19
C VAL A 14 23.66 48.31 34.69
N MET A 15 23.97 48.13 35.98
CA MET A 15 24.27 46.77 36.52
C MET A 15 23.15 46.13 37.37
N THR A 16 21.92 46.62 37.29
CA THR A 16 20.78 45.98 38.01
C THR A 16 19.54 45.70 37.18
N THR A 17 19.69 45.60 35.85
CA THR A 17 18.73 44.84 35.07
C THR A 17 19.29 43.42 34.89
N SER A 18 19.38 42.65 35.95
CA SER A 18 19.32 41.21 35.88
C SER A 18 17.98 40.92 35.27
N SER A 19 17.96 40.71 33.98
CA SER A 19 16.86 40.03 33.31
C SER A 19 16.78 38.66 33.97
N ALA A 20 15.87 38.54 34.94
CA ALA A 20 15.40 37.21 35.33
C ALA A 20 14.87 36.60 34.04
N VAL A 21 15.72 35.85 33.34
CA VAL A 21 15.25 34.83 32.39
C VAL A 21 14.39 33.95 33.24
N ALA A 22 13.09 34.17 33.25
CA ALA A 22 12.13 33.25 33.83
C ALA A 22 12.49 31.88 33.22
N ALA A 23 12.99 31.01 34.08
CA ALA A 23 13.23 29.62 33.69
C ALA A 23 11.93 29.12 33.08
N LYS A 24 11.94 28.84 31.77
CA LYS A 24 10.79 28.33 31.07
C LYS A 24 10.49 27.00 31.80
N THR A 25 9.42 26.98 32.59
CA THR A 25 8.97 25.74 33.23
C THR A 25 8.74 24.72 32.12
N THR A 26 9.55 23.70 32.04
CA THR A 26 9.40 22.61 31.08
C THR A 26 8.07 21.95 31.36
N GLU A 27 7.20 21.88 30.34
CA GLU A 27 5.95 21.15 30.43
C GLU A 27 6.23 19.67 30.68
N THR A 28 5.30 18.99 31.33
CA THR A 28 5.41 17.55 31.62
C THR A 28 4.20 16.82 31.05
N PHE A 29 4.44 15.65 30.46
CA PHE A 29 3.39 14.75 30.02
C PHE A 29 3.65 13.36 30.65
N ALA A 30 2.60 12.74 31.19
CA ALA A 30 2.70 11.47 31.90
C ALA A 30 1.44 10.61 31.70
N VAL A 31 1.62 9.31 31.94
CA VAL A 31 0.53 8.35 32.04
C VAL A 31 -0.01 8.39 33.45
N GLY A 32 -1.25 8.80 33.64
CA GLY A 32 -1.93 8.87 34.94
C GLY A 32 -2.92 7.74 35.16
N ASN A 33 -3.66 7.84 36.25
CA ASN A 33 -4.72 6.87 36.56
C ASN A 33 -5.96 7.15 35.66
N LYS A 34 -6.23 6.23 34.72
CA LYS A 34 -7.33 6.27 33.76
C LYS A 34 -7.31 7.46 32.78
N THR A 35 -6.24 8.25 32.79
CA THR A 35 -6.10 9.43 31.91
C THR A 35 -4.65 9.77 31.67
N PHE A 36 -4.35 10.50 30.60
CA PHE A 36 -3.05 11.17 30.47
C PHE A 36 -3.04 12.45 31.31
N LEU A 37 -1.84 12.91 31.68
CA LEU A 37 -1.61 14.11 32.44
C LEU A 37 -0.70 15.06 31.67
N LEU A 38 -1.13 16.31 31.52
CA LEU A 38 -0.30 17.41 31.04
C LEU A 38 -0.10 18.40 32.20
N ASN A 39 1.14 18.63 32.59
CA ASN A 39 1.46 19.46 33.77
C ASN A 39 0.68 19.03 35.03
N GLY A 40 0.55 17.70 35.23
CA GLY A 40 -0.16 17.10 36.36
C GLY A 40 -1.68 17.17 36.28
N LYS A 41 -2.29 17.73 35.22
CA LYS A 41 -3.74 17.83 35.03
C LYS A 41 -4.22 16.82 33.99
N PRO A 42 -5.44 16.27 34.13
CA PRO A 42 -6.04 15.38 33.14
C PRO A 42 -6.03 16.00 31.73
N PHE A 43 -5.61 15.21 30.76
CA PHE A 43 -5.45 15.65 29.39
C PHE A 43 -5.96 14.59 28.42
N VAL A 44 -6.93 14.96 27.58
CA VAL A 44 -7.42 14.10 26.49
C VAL A 44 -6.64 14.44 25.21
N VAL A 45 -5.90 13.48 24.70
CA VAL A 45 -5.18 13.62 23.43
C VAL A 45 -6.19 13.56 22.29
N LYS A 46 -6.21 14.59 21.47
CA LYS A 46 -7.00 14.71 20.24
C LYS A 46 -6.02 14.88 19.08
N ALA A 47 -5.50 13.76 18.59
CA ALA A 47 -4.44 13.78 17.59
C ALA A 47 -5.00 13.68 16.17
N ALA A 48 -4.32 14.35 15.25
CA ALA A 48 -4.52 14.26 13.81
C ALA A 48 -3.38 13.45 13.20
N GLU A 49 -3.67 12.30 12.62
CA GLU A 49 -2.67 11.56 11.85
C GLU A 49 -2.44 12.25 10.50
N VAL A 50 -1.19 12.64 10.24
CA VAL A 50 -0.71 13.25 9.01
C VAL A 50 0.70 12.78 8.70
N HIS A 51 0.98 12.49 7.43
CA HIS A 51 2.28 11.95 7.01
C HIS A 51 3.05 13.00 6.22
N TYR A 52 4.10 13.60 6.84
CA TYR A 52 4.88 14.68 6.23
C TYR A 52 5.47 14.32 4.84
N PRO A 53 5.86 13.06 4.52
CA PRO A 53 6.35 12.74 3.19
C PRO A 53 5.29 12.79 2.10
N ARG A 54 4.01 12.64 2.48
CA ARG A 54 2.85 12.72 1.57
C ARG A 54 2.37 14.16 1.32
N ILE A 55 3.04 15.13 1.91
CA ILE A 55 2.70 16.55 1.82
C ILE A 55 3.93 17.30 1.33
N PRO A 56 3.88 18.09 0.26
CA PRO A 56 5.01 18.92 -0.15
C PRO A 56 5.44 19.85 1.00
N ARG A 57 6.75 19.94 1.25
CA ARG A 57 7.29 20.70 2.40
C ARG A 57 6.71 22.13 2.53
N PRO A 58 6.54 22.93 1.44
CA PRO A 58 5.94 24.26 1.56
C PRO A 58 4.50 24.28 2.09
N TYR A 59 3.82 23.13 2.10
CA TYR A 59 2.43 23.01 2.55
C TYR A 59 2.28 22.41 3.95
N TRP A 60 3.36 22.01 4.61
CA TRP A 60 3.33 21.39 5.94
C TRP A 60 2.61 22.25 6.98
N GLU A 61 3.00 23.53 7.09
CA GLU A 61 2.38 24.44 8.07
C GLU A 61 0.89 24.63 7.85
N HIS A 62 0.47 24.72 6.58
CA HIS A 62 -0.96 24.79 6.24
C HIS A 62 -1.73 23.55 6.74
N ARG A 63 -1.22 22.35 6.52
CA ARG A 63 -1.88 21.11 6.94
C ARG A 63 -1.96 21.02 8.47
N ILE A 64 -0.92 21.42 9.19
CA ILE A 64 -0.92 21.53 10.66
C ILE A 64 -1.98 22.51 11.13
N GLN A 65 -2.09 23.68 10.49
CA GLN A 65 -3.11 24.68 10.84
C GLN A 65 -4.53 24.20 10.53
N MET A 66 -4.72 23.45 9.47
CA MET A 66 -6.00 22.79 9.16
C MET A 66 -6.40 21.81 10.30
N CYS A 67 -5.46 20.97 10.76
CA CYS A 67 -5.69 20.06 11.90
C CYS A 67 -6.02 20.84 13.19
N LYS A 68 -5.30 21.91 13.47
CA LYS A 68 -5.59 22.77 14.62
C LYS A 68 -6.99 23.39 14.55
N SER A 69 -7.41 23.80 13.36
CA SER A 69 -8.73 24.38 13.15
C SER A 69 -9.88 23.39 13.34
N LEU A 70 -9.60 22.08 13.28
CA LEU A 70 -10.53 21.03 13.68
C LEU A 70 -10.67 20.88 15.21
N GLY A 71 -9.79 21.54 15.99
CA GLY A 71 -9.77 21.37 17.45
C GLY A 71 -8.83 20.27 17.94
N MET A 72 -7.96 19.76 17.07
CA MET A 72 -6.90 18.83 17.46
C MET A 72 -5.85 19.54 18.32
N ASN A 73 -5.25 18.83 19.27
CA ASN A 73 -4.19 19.35 20.14
C ASN A 73 -2.83 18.67 19.89
N ALA A 74 -2.80 17.64 19.08
CA ALA A 74 -1.59 16.95 18.66
C ALA A 74 -1.65 16.59 17.17
N VAL A 75 -0.48 16.42 16.55
CA VAL A 75 -0.32 15.71 15.28
C VAL A 75 0.38 14.39 15.57
N CYS A 76 -0.02 13.34 14.85
CA CYS A 76 0.61 12.04 14.91
C CYS A 76 1.30 11.76 13.58
N ILE A 77 2.55 11.29 13.61
CA ILE A 77 3.37 11.07 12.42
C ILE A 77 4.08 9.72 12.46
N TYR A 78 4.14 9.07 11.30
CA TYR A 78 5.06 7.96 11.06
C TYR A 78 6.44 8.46 10.62
N ILE A 79 7.47 7.70 10.95
CA ILE A 79 8.80 7.84 10.37
C ILE A 79 9.02 6.68 9.41
N PHE A 80 9.10 6.95 8.14
CA PHE A 80 9.26 5.93 7.11
C PHE A 80 10.75 5.68 6.89
N TRP A 81 11.27 4.55 7.35
CA TRP A 81 12.69 4.24 7.29
C TRP A 81 13.25 4.35 5.87
N ASN A 82 12.51 3.80 4.87
CA ASN A 82 12.99 3.74 3.48
C ASN A 82 13.14 5.09 2.76
N ILE A 83 12.51 6.18 3.23
CA ILE A 83 12.78 7.52 2.67
C ILE A 83 14.03 8.16 3.28
N HIS A 84 14.33 7.82 4.52
CA HIS A 84 15.48 8.36 5.23
C HIS A 84 16.77 7.59 4.95
N GLU A 85 16.68 6.32 4.56
CA GLU A 85 17.80 5.44 4.20
C GLU A 85 17.47 4.67 2.92
N GLN A 86 17.41 5.38 1.78
CA GLN A 86 17.12 4.77 0.47
C GLN A 86 18.23 3.82 0.01
N ARG A 87 19.46 4.02 0.49
CA ARG A 87 20.58 3.12 0.32
C ARG A 87 21.22 2.86 1.69
N GLU A 88 21.64 1.63 1.92
CA GLU A 88 22.21 1.21 3.20
C GLU A 88 23.36 2.13 3.65
N GLY A 89 23.25 2.65 4.88
CA GLY A 89 24.23 3.56 5.48
C GLY A 89 24.16 5.01 5.03
N GLN A 90 23.28 5.37 4.10
CA GLN A 90 23.13 6.73 3.60
C GLN A 90 21.82 7.36 4.11
N PHE A 91 21.94 8.19 5.14
CA PHE A 91 20.80 8.82 5.79
C PHE A 91 20.55 10.23 5.26
N ASP A 92 19.26 10.56 5.03
CA ASP A 92 18.81 11.90 4.65
C ASP A 92 17.66 12.37 5.55
N PHE A 93 17.90 13.47 6.26
CA PHE A 93 16.92 14.19 7.08
C PHE A 93 16.81 15.66 6.63
N THR A 94 17.02 15.93 5.35
CA THR A 94 16.99 17.29 4.78
C THR A 94 15.81 17.49 3.84
N GLY A 95 15.51 18.74 3.48
CA GLY A 95 14.50 19.05 2.48
C GLY A 95 13.13 18.46 2.83
N GLN A 96 12.59 17.60 1.95
CA GLN A 96 11.32 16.91 2.13
C GLN A 96 11.37 15.90 3.31
N ASN A 97 12.57 15.46 3.70
CA ASN A 97 12.79 14.47 4.76
C ASN A 97 13.12 15.11 6.14
N ASP A 98 13.04 16.44 6.28
CA ASP A 98 13.34 17.15 7.51
C ASP A 98 12.21 17.04 8.54
N VAL A 99 12.11 15.87 9.16
CA VAL A 99 11.08 15.57 10.15
C VAL A 99 11.19 16.44 11.40
N ALA A 100 12.40 16.86 11.76
CA ALA A 100 12.61 17.76 12.89
C ALA A 100 11.96 19.14 12.66
N GLU A 101 12.03 19.65 11.43
CA GLU A 101 11.35 20.89 11.05
C GLU A 101 9.82 20.72 11.07
N PHE A 102 9.29 19.59 10.62
CA PHE A 102 7.86 19.30 10.75
C PHE A 102 7.40 19.38 12.22
N CYS A 103 8.15 18.79 13.14
CA CYS A 103 7.88 18.86 14.58
C CYS A 103 7.95 20.30 15.11
N ARG A 104 8.94 21.10 14.67
CA ARG A 104 9.04 22.53 15.05
C ARG A 104 7.87 23.37 14.54
N LEU A 105 7.40 23.09 13.32
CA LEU A 105 6.21 23.74 12.76
C LEU A 105 4.95 23.37 13.57
N ALA A 106 4.81 22.13 14.01
CA ALA A 106 3.73 21.72 14.92
C ALA A 106 3.80 22.52 16.24
N GLN A 107 4.98 22.59 16.85
CA GLN A 107 5.20 23.38 18.09
C GLN A 107 4.89 24.86 17.89
N LYS A 108 5.36 25.45 16.81
CA LYS A 108 5.08 26.86 16.43
C LYS A 108 3.58 27.16 16.39
N ASN A 109 2.80 26.19 15.92
CA ASN A 109 1.36 26.28 15.83
C ASN A 109 0.63 25.81 17.11
N GLY A 110 1.37 25.53 18.20
CA GLY A 110 0.81 25.11 19.50
C GLY A 110 0.17 23.72 19.45
N MET A 111 0.78 22.79 18.70
CA MET A 111 0.39 21.39 18.60
C MET A 111 1.48 20.51 19.23
N TYR A 112 1.09 19.52 20.01
CA TYR A 112 1.98 18.45 20.42
C TYR A 112 2.23 17.47 19.27
N VAL A 113 3.21 16.59 19.45
CA VAL A 113 3.55 15.58 18.44
C VAL A 113 3.60 14.19 19.07
N ILE A 114 2.99 13.23 18.42
CA ILE A 114 3.14 11.81 18.69
C ILE A 114 3.97 11.22 17.55
N VAL A 115 5.05 10.51 17.89
CA VAL A 115 5.96 9.93 16.90
C VAL A 115 5.78 8.42 16.87
N ARG A 116 5.69 7.87 15.67
CA ARG A 116 5.56 6.44 15.40
C ARG A 116 6.75 6.01 14.53
N PRO A 117 7.95 5.73 15.14
CA PRO A 117 9.19 5.55 14.38
C PRO A 117 9.29 4.18 13.70
N GLY A 118 8.49 3.23 14.09
CA GLY A 118 8.50 1.90 13.52
C GLY A 118 9.37 0.90 14.32
N PRO A 119 10.26 0.14 13.67
CA PRO A 119 10.86 0.25 12.33
C PRO A 119 9.90 -0.03 11.14
N TYR A 120 8.82 -0.75 11.37
CA TYR A 120 7.74 -0.99 10.43
C TYR A 120 6.54 -0.11 10.79
N VAL A 121 5.91 0.48 9.80
CA VAL A 121 4.81 1.45 10.00
C VAL A 121 3.53 1.15 9.19
N CYS A 122 3.52 0.16 8.32
CA CYS A 122 2.40 -0.17 7.43
C CYS A 122 2.04 0.97 6.47
N ALA A 123 0.97 1.68 6.75
CA ALA A 123 0.54 2.96 6.14
C ALA A 123 0.33 2.92 4.63
N GLU A 124 0.05 1.77 4.02
CA GLU A 124 -0.06 1.58 2.56
C GLU A 124 1.12 2.22 1.82
N TRP A 125 2.27 2.16 2.48
CA TRP A 125 3.54 2.68 2.01
C TRP A 125 4.45 1.54 1.59
N GLU A 126 5.29 1.78 0.58
CA GLU A 126 6.25 0.80 0.05
C GLU A 126 6.90 -0.03 1.16
N MET A 127 6.68 -1.37 1.15
CA MET A 127 7.20 -2.34 2.11
C MET A 127 6.91 -2.00 3.59
N GLY A 128 5.81 -1.25 3.86
CA GLY A 128 5.48 -0.81 5.22
C GLY A 128 6.52 0.11 5.86
N GLY A 129 7.26 0.85 5.06
CA GLY A 129 8.33 1.75 5.48
C GLY A 129 9.71 1.10 5.58
N LEU A 130 9.82 -0.22 5.49
CA LEU A 130 11.10 -0.93 5.51
C LEU A 130 11.87 -0.72 4.20
N PRO A 131 13.21 -0.56 4.24
CA PRO A 131 14.00 -0.39 3.03
C PRO A 131 14.11 -1.67 2.20
N TRP A 132 13.93 -1.57 0.90
CA TRP A 132 14.04 -2.69 -0.04
C TRP A 132 15.41 -3.39 0.00
N TRP A 133 16.49 -2.66 0.28
CA TRP A 133 17.86 -3.19 0.32
C TRP A 133 18.08 -4.22 1.44
N LEU A 134 17.23 -4.28 2.45
CA LEU A 134 17.22 -5.36 3.44
C LEU A 134 17.02 -6.73 2.77
N LEU A 135 16.27 -6.80 1.67
CA LEU A 135 16.00 -8.04 0.94
C LEU A 135 17.21 -8.54 0.12
N LYS A 136 18.28 -7.75 -0.01
CA LYS A 136 19.55 -8.23 -0.58
C LYS A 136 20.10 -9.42 0.22
N LYS A 137 19.81 -9.47 1.52
CA LYS A 137 20.05 -10.62 2.36
C LYS A 137 18.83 -11.56 2.30
N LYS A 138 18.85 -12.51 1.36
CA LYS A 138 17.71 -13.38 1.06
C LYS A 138 17.15 -14.16 2.25
N ASP A 139 17.98 -14.51 3.22
CA ASP A 139 17.62 -15.26 4.44
C ASP A 139 17.18 -14.36 5.59
N ILE A 140 17.12 -13.03 5.39
CA ILE A 140 16.67 -12.09 6.44
C ILE A 140 15.27 -12.46 6.96
N ARG A 141 15.09 -12.33 8.26
CA ARG A 141 13.78 -12.43 8.93
C ARG A 141 13.37 -11.03 9.39
N LEU A 142 12.43 -10.46 8.65
CA LEU A 142 11.90 -9.14 8.96
C LEU A 142 11.00 -9.18 10.20
N ARG A 143 11.00 -8.11 10.99
CA ARG A 143 10.18 -7.97 12.21
C ARG A 143 10.34 -9.15 13.17
N GLU A 144 11.58 -9.65 13.28
CA GLU A 144 11.99 -10.70 14.19
C GLU A 144 13.39 -10.41 14.74
N GLN A 145 13.85 -11.21 15.71
CA GLN A 145 15.20 -11.15 16.23
C GLN A 145 16.23 -11.75 15.24
N ASP A 146 16.29 -11.21 14.04
CA ASP A 146 17.37 -11.47 13.09
C ASP A 146 18.54 -10.54 13.42
N PRO A 147 19.78 -11.04 13.58
CA PRO A 147 20.91 -10.21 14.00
C PRO A 147 21.19 -9.04 13.06
N TYR A 148 21.12 -9.25 11.75
CA TYR A 148 21.34 -8.19 10.77
C TYR A 148 20.19 -7.19 10.76
N PHE A 149 18.94 -7.66 10.76
CA PHE A 149 17.77 -6.79 10.83
C PHE A 149 17.82 -5.89 12.08
N MET A 150 18.06 -6.48 13.25
CA MET A 150 18.12 -5.73 14.51
C MET A 150 19.29 -4.76 14.60
N GLU A 151 20.44 -5.09 14.01
CA GLU A 151 21.55 -4.15 13.89
C GLU A 151 21.14 -2.92 13.08
N ARG A 152 20.53 -3.12 11.91
CA ARG A 152 20.09 -2.03 11.04
C ARG A 152 18.98 -1.19 11.68
N VAL A 153 18.03 -1.83 12.36
CA VAL A 153 16.97 -1.15 13.11
C VAL A 153 17.57 -0.22 14.17
N LYS A 154 18.52 -0.72 14.98
CA LYS A 154 19.15 0.10 16.04
C LYS A 154 19.90 1.31 15.47
N ILE A 155 20.58 1.14 14.34
CA ILE A 155 21.26 2.24 13.65
C ILE A 155 20.22 3.27 13.16
N PHE A 156 19.14 2.82 12.53
CA PHE A 156 18.06 3.70 12.06
C PHE A 156 17.41 4.46 13.22
N GLU A 157 16.99 3.76 14.29
CA GLU A 157 16.37 4.40 15.45
C GLU A 157 17.31 5.41 16.12
N GLN A 158 18.61 5.12 16.18
CA GLN A 158 19.61 6.07 16.67
C GLN A 158 19.70 7.31 15.80
N LYS A 159 19.65 7.16 14.47
CA LYS A 159 19.68 8.29 13.53
C LYS A 159 18.42 9.16 13.61
N VAL A 160 17.26 8.53 13.78
CA VAL A 160 15.99 9.23 14.07
C VAL A 160 16.10 9.96 15.41
N GLY A 161 16.65 9.29 16.44
CA GLY A 161 16.85 9.86 17.75
C GLY A 161 17.75 11.09 17.76
N GLU A 162 18.81 11.14 16.94
CA GLU A 162 19.67 12.31 16.74
C GLU A 162 18.85 13.54 16.31
N GLN A 163 17.77 13.34 15.55
CA GLN A 163 16.88 14.41 15.08
C GLN A 163 15.79 14.78 16.11
N LEU A 164 15.20 13.80 16.78
CA LEU A 164 13.96 13.96 17.53
C LEU A 164 14.13 14.00 19.05
N ALA A 165 15.17 13.37 19.63
CA ALA A 165 15.37 13.42 21.07
C ALA A 165 15.52 14.84 21.64
N PRO A 166 16.16 15.80 20.94
CA PRO A 166 16.17 17.20 21.37
C PRO A 166 14.78 17.87 21.37
N LEU A 167 13.81 17.31 20.68
CA LEU A 167 12.45 17.84 20.51
C LEU A 167 11.41 17.15 21.41
N THR A 168 11.84 16.32 22.35
CA THR A 168 10.92 15.80 23.37
C THR A 168 10.43 16.90 24.30
N LEU A 169 9.25 16.72 24.89
CA LEU A 169 8.66 17.72 25.79
C LEU A 169 9.57 18.08 26.94
N LYS A 170 10.27 17.10 27.52
CA LYS A 170 11.29 17.27 28.56
C LYS A 170 12.40 18.23 28.14
N ASN A 171 12.77 18.25 26.86
CA ASN A 171 13.79 19.13 26.30
C ASN A 171 13.23 20.45 25.75
N GLY A 172 11.93 20.71 25.98
CA GLY A 172 11.24 21.92 25.54
C GLY A 172 10.66 21.86 24.13
N GLY A 173 10.64 20.68 23.52
CA GLY A 173 10.01 20.41 22.22
C GLY A 173 8.55 19.97 22.35
N PRO A 174 7.90 19.58 21.25
CA PRO A 174 6.48 19.22 21.22
C PRO A 174 6.19 17.71 21.39
N ILE A 175 7.20 16.84 21.40
CA ILE A 175 7.00 15.38 21.36
C ILE A 175 6.60 14.85 22.74
N ILE A 176 5.40 14.25 22.83
CA ILE A 176 4.79 13.77 24.08
C ILE A 176 4.78 12.25 24.23
N MET A 177 4.70 11.50 23.13
CA MET A 177 4.62 10.04 23.13
C MET A 177 5.38 9.45 21.94
N ILE A 178 5.91 8.24 22.12
CA ILE A 178 6.60 7.47 21.05
C ILE A 178 6.06 6.06 21.02
N GLN A 179 5.72 5.57 19.83
CA GLN A 179 5.24 4.21 19.59
C GLN A 179 6.40 3.22 19.48
N VAL A 180 6.17 2.02 19.99
CA VAL A 180 7.05 0.85 19.85
C VAL A 180 6.44 -0.09 18.82
N GLU A 181 7.11 -0.29 17.71
CA GLU A 181 6.65 -1.13 16.58
C GLU A 181 5.28 -0.66 16.03
N ASN A 182 4.59 -1.46 15.24
CA ASN A 182 3.23 -1.16 14.76
C ASN A 182 2.42 -2.44 14.54
N GLU A 183 1.28 -2.59 15.24
CA GLU A 183 0.32 -3.69 15.07
C GLU A 183 0.99 -5.07 14.99
N TYR A 184 1.98 -5.30 15.86
CA TYR A 184 2.82 -6.50 15.76
C TYR A 184 2.04 -7.80 15.92
N GLY A 185 0.92 -7.80 16.63
CA GLY A 185 0.06 -8.96 16.78
C GLY A 185 -0.60 -9.45 15.49
N SER A 186 -0.68 -8.60 14.47
CA SER A 186 -1.12 -9.00 13.12
C SER A 186 -0.02 -9.72 12.34
N TYR A 187 1.23 -9.60 12.78
CA TYR A 187 2.39 -10.18 12.11
C TYR A 187 2.95 -11.41 12.82
N GLY A 188 3.11 -11.34 14.14
CA GLY A 188 3.78 -12.40 14.91
C GLY A 188 3.51 -12.37 16.41
N GLU A 189 4.19 -13.25 17.13
CA GLU A 189 4.07 -13.42 18.57
C GLU A 189 5.46 -13.48 19.25
N ASN A 190 6.35 -12.53 18.95
CA ASN A 190 7.70 -12.47 19.46
C ASN A 190 7.90 -11.29 20.42
N LYS A 191 7.47 -11.44 21.68
CA LYS A 191 7.68 -10.42 22.72
C LYS A 191 9.14 -9.98 22.89
N PRO A 192 10.16 -10.89 22.85
CA PRO A 192 11.56 -10.48 22.89
C PRO A 192 11.94 -9.47 21.80
N TYR A 193 11.47 -9.64 20.58
CA TYR A 193 11.66 -8.67 19.50
C TYR A 193 11.10 -7.29 19.85
N VAL A 194 9.84 -7.24 20.26
CA VAL A 194 9.17 -5.98 20.64
C VAL A 194 9.88 -5.32 21.85
N SER A 195 10.35 -6.16 22.82
CA SER A 195 11.12 -5.68 23.97
C SER A 195 12.44 -5.06 23.56
N GLU A 196 13.12 -5.61 22.57
CA GLU A 196 14.40 -5.08 22.07
C GLU A 196 14.20 -3.72 21.37
N ILE A 197 13.08 -3.52 20.63
CA ILE A 197 12.71 -2.21 20.08
C ILE A 197 12.44 -1.20 21.20
N ARG A 198 11.63 -1.58 22.22
CA ARG A 198 11.38 -0.73 23.39
C ARG A 198 12.68 -0.32 24.08
N ASP A 199 13.60 -1.26 24.32
CA ASP A 199 14.85 -1.00 25.00
C ASP A 199 15.75 -0.05 24.18
N CYS A 200 15.75 -0.22 22.85
CA CYS A 200 16.42 0.71 21.95
C CYS A 200 15.85 2.13 22.10
N LEU A 201 14.54 2.30 22.03
CA LEU A 201 13.89 3.62 22.19
C LEU A 201 14.12 4.20 23.59
N ARG A 202 14.08 3.38 24.67
CA ARG A 202 14.43 3.80 26.03
C ARG A 202 15.86 4.32 26.13
N SER A 203 16.80 3.71 25.43
CA SER A 203 18.20 4.15 25.42
C SER A 203 18.39 5.51 24.73
N ILE A 204 17.56 5.82 23.75
CA ILE A 204 17.61 7.05 22.96
C ILE A 204 16.87 8.20 23.68
N TYR A 205 15.63 7.97 24.09
CA TYR A 205 14.72 9.03 24.57
C TYR A 205 14.64 9.13 26.10
N GLY A 206 15.19 8.16 26.83
CA GLY A 206 15.17 8.11 28.30
C GLY A 206 14.07 7.19 28.84
N GLN A 207 14.26 6.78 30.10
CA GLN A 207 13.36 5.84 30.78
C GLN A 207 11.98 6.45 31.10
N ASP A 208 11.92 7.75 31.24
CA ASP A 208 10.73 8.54 31.58
C ASP A 208 9.89 8.96 30.37
N MET A 209 10.36 8.68 29.14
CA MET A 209 9.58 8.97 27.93
C MET A 209 8.35 8.05 27.85
N PRO A 210 7.12 8.60 27.73
CA PRO A 210 5.92 7.79 27.54
C PRO A 210 5.98 7.01 26.23
N LEU A 211 6.09 5.69 26.34
CA LEU A 211 6.04 4.78 25.20
C LEU A 211 4.69 4.06 25.17
N PHE A 212 4.22 3.74 23.96
CA PHE A 212 2.97 3.00 23.75
C PHE A 212 3.10 1.96 22.64
N GLN A 213 2.23 0.96 22.69
CA GLN A 213 1.99 0.00 21.63
C GLN A 213 0.57 0.16 21.11
N CYS A 214 0.37 -0.02 19.81
CA CYS A 214 -0.96 -0.13 19.21
C CYS A 214 -1.19 -1.53 18.65
N ASP A 215 -2.42 -1.98 18.76
CA ASP A 215 -2.89 -3.20 18.11
C ASP A 215 -4.43 -3.27 18.18
N TRP A 216 -5.00 -4.29 17.55
CA TRP A 216 -6.42 -4.59 17.76
C TRP A 216 -6.63 -5.24 19.13
N ALA A 217 -7.81 -5.06 19.68
CA ALA A 217 -8.12 -5.55 21.03
C ALA A 217 -7.83 -7.04 21.25
N SER A 218 -7.95 -7.87 20.20
CA SER A 218 -7.69 -9.31 20.24
C SER A 218 -6.20 -9.70 20.30
N ASN A 219 -5.29 -8.78 19.94
CA ASN A 219 -3.87 -9.10 19.74
C ASN A 219 -2.97 -8.73 20.94
N PHE A 220 -3.45 -7.87 21.83
CA PHE A 220 -2.61 -7.35 22.92
C PHE A 220 -2.08 -8.37 23.91
N GLU A 221 -2.86 -9.37 24.25
CA GLU A 221 -2.45 -10.35 25.28
C GLU A 221 -1.21 -11.14 24.90
N LYS A 222 -0.98 -11.31 23.60
CA LYS A 222 0.16 -12.06 23.08
C LYS A 222 1.47 -11.27 23.09
N ASN A 223 1.41 -9.99 22.72
CA ASN A 223 2.58 -9.15 22.44
C ASN A 223 2.70 -7.92 23.34
N GLY A 224 1.70 -7.60 24.14
CA GLY A 224 1.69 -6.42 24.99
C GLY A 224 2.79 -6.46 26.03
N LEU A 225 3.57 -5.38 26.16
CA LEU A 225 4.57 -5.18 27.20
C LEU A 225 3.95 -4.42 28.38
N ASP A 226 4.23 -4.88 29.59
CA ASP A 226 3.53 -4.42 30.79
C ASP A 226 3.90 -2.98 31.19
N ASP A 227 5.07 -2.51 30.79
CA ASP A 227 5.57 -1.17 31.06
C ASP A 227 5.16 -0.14 30.00
N LEU A 228 4.41 -0.55 28.96
CA LEU A 228 3.93 0.34 27.91
C LEU A 228 2.43 0.64 28.04
N THR A 229 2.01 1.79 27.52
CA THR A 229 0.60 2.08 27.33
C THR A 229 0.06 1.29 26.15
N TRP A 230 -1.06 0.57 26.33
CA TRP A 230 -1.73 -0.14 25.23
C TRP A 230 -2.83 0.73 24.65
N THR A 231 -2.79 0.92 23.32
CA THR A 231 -3.77 1.69 22.57
C THR A 231 -4.44 0.80 21.52
N MET A 232 -5.72 1.03 21.28
CA MET A 232 -6.51 0.22 20.36
C MET A 232 -6.58 0.86 18.98
N ASN A 233 -6.61 0.05 17.92
CA ASN A 233 -6.87 0.48 16.54
C ASN A 233 -8.22 -0.11 16.10
N PHE A 234 -9.12 0.75 15.62
CA PHE A 234 -10.42 0.35 15.06
C PHE A 234 -11.04 1.46 14.22
N GLY A 235 -11.97 1.11 13.35
CA GLY A 235 -12.60 2.07 12.44
C GLY A 235 -13.97 2.55 12.88
N THR A 236 -14.57 3.39 12.04
CA THR A 236 -15.94 3.88 12.17
C THR A 236 -16.94 2.72 12.23
N GLY A 237 -17.98 2.88 13.03
CA GLY A 237 -19.00 1.84 13.24
C GLY A 237 -18.63 0.77 14.28
N ALA A 238 -17.40 0.76 14.82
CA ALA A 238 -17.01 -0.16 15.89
C ALA A 238 -17.73 0.17 17.21
N ASN A 239 -18.08 -0.85 17.97
CA ASN A 239 -18.61 -0.69 19.34
C ASN A 239 -17.45 -0.35 20.28
N ILE A 240 -17.33 0.91 20.68
CA ILE A 240 -16.22 1.46 21.46
C ILE A 240 -16.05 0.75 22.81
N ASP A 241 -17.14 0.49 23.53
CA ASP A 241 -17.07 -0.22 24.82
C ASP A 241 -16.52 -1.64 24.65
N SER A 242 -16.90 -2.32 23.57
CA SER A 242 -16.38 -3.65 23.24
C SER A 242 -14.87 -3.61 22.96
N GLN A 243 -14.40 -2.61 22.22
CA GLN A 243 -12.97 -2.46 21.90
C GLN A 243 -12.10 -2.27 23.16
N PHE A 244 -12.61 -1.57 24.15
CA PHE A 244 -11.86 -1.30 25.39
C PHE A 244 -12.19 -2.25 26.55
N ARG A 245 -13.12 -3.20 26.38
CA ARG A 245 -13.55 -4.09 27.48
C ARG A 245 -12.37 -4.88 28.04
N ARG A 246 -11.63 -5.55 27.20
CA ARG A 246 -10.52 -6.42 27.62
C ARG A 246 -9.37 -5.62 28.24
N LEU A 247 -9.07 -4.44 27.70
CA LEU A 247 -8.12 -3.52 28.33
C LEU A 247 -8.56 -3.15 29.75
N GLY A 248 -9.84 -2.82 29.93
CA GLY A 248 -10.40 -2.48 31.25
C GLY A 248 -10.32 -3.61 32.26
N GLU A 249 -10.47 -4.86 31.81
CA GLU A 249 -10.31 -6.05 32.68
C GLU A 249 -8.86 -6.28 33.09
N LEU A 250 -7.92 -6.21 32.13
CA LEU A 250 -6.51 -6.48 32.37
C LEU A 250 -5.79 -5.31 33.04
N ARG A 251 -6.15 -4.08 32.70
CA ARG A 251 -5.50 -2.84 33.16
C ARG A 251 -6.53 -1.78 33.53
N PRO A 252 -7.25 -1.95 34.66
CA PRO A 252 -8.38 -1.09 35.03
C PRO A 252 -8.00 0.37 35.27
N ASN A 253 -6.71 0.66 35.48
CA ASN A 253 -6.17 2.00 35.71
C ASN A 253 -5.48 2.61 34.49
N ALA A 254 -5.44 1.91 33.35
CA ALA A 254 -4.83 2.44 32.12
C ALA A 254 -5.69 3.56 31.49
N PRO A 255 -5.07 4.59 30.92
CA PRO A 255 -5.78 5.51 30.05
C PRO A 255 -6.27 4.77 28.80
N LYS A 256 -7.44 5.16 28.31
CA LYS A 256 -7.99 4.63 27.06
C LYS A 256 -7.62 5.57 25.89
N MET A 257 -7.11 4.98 24.82
CA MET A 257 -6.80 5.72 23.59
C MET A 257 -7.00 4.81 22.37
N CYS A 258 -7.70 5.34 21.37
CA CYS A 258 -7.71 4.79 20.02
C CYS A 258 -6.58 5.46 19.23
N SER A 259 -5.51 4.74 18.95
CA SER A 259 -4.32 5.31 18.27
C SER A 259 -4.47 5.37 16.75
N GLU A 260 -5.40 4.59 16.19
CA GLU A 260 -5.88 4.75 14.83
C GLU A 260 -7.40 4.57 14.80
N PHE A 261 -8.11 5.68 14.66
CA PHE A 261 -9.53 5.66 14.37
C PHE A 261 -9.73 5.92 12.88
N TRP A 262 -10.02 4.87 12.10
CA TRP A 262 -10.04 4.94 10.64
C TRP A 262 -11.26 5.71 10.12
N SER A 263 -11.02 6.91 9.58
CA SER A 263 -12.04 7.84 9.07
C SER A 263 -12.57 7.49 7.67
N GLY A 264 -11.79 6.72 6.93
CA GLY A 264 -12.01 6.30 5.55
C GLY A 264 -11.23 5.02 5.27
N TRP A 265 -10.80 4.85 4.03
CA TRP A 265 -9.91 3.75 3.62
C TRP A 265 -9.09 4.12 2.38
N PHE A 266 -8.09 3.31 2.06
CA PHE A 266 -7.22 3.48 0.90
C PHE A 266 -7.76 2.79 -0.35
N ASP A 267 -7.36 3.30 -1.52
CA ASP A 267 -7.75 2.76 -2.81
C ASP A 267 -6.70 1.82 -3.39
N LYS A 268 -7.17 0.84 -4.13
CA LYS A 268 -6.36 -0.17 -4.83
C LYS A 268 -6.61 -0.12 -6.33
N TRP A 269 -5.59 -0.34 -7.14
CA TRP A 269 -5.74 -0.46 -8.59
C TRP A 269 -6.72 -1.59 -8.96
N GLY A 270 -7.66 -1.28 -9.84
CA GLY A 270 -8.70 -2.21 -10.28
C GLY A 270 -9.91 -2.34 -9.37
N ALA A 271 -9.93 -1.65 -8.22
CA ALA A 271 -11.05 -1.61 -7.29
C ALA A 271 -11.76 -0.25 -7.31
N ARG A 272 -12.96 -0.15 -6.76
CA ARG A 272 -13.68 1.10 -6.61
C ARG A 272 -13.05 1.99 -5.56
N HIS A 273 -13.24 3.29 -5.70
CA HIS A 273 -12.89 4.29 -4.68
C HIS A 273 -13.63 4.01 -3.36
N GLU A 274 -12.87 3.99 -2.27
CA GLU A 274 -13.38 3.75 -0.92
C GLU A 274 -13.91 5.06 -0.31
N THR A 275 -15.15 5.03 0.18
CA THR A 275 -15.76 6.16 0.87
C THR A 275 -16.51 5.69 2.10
N ARG A 276 -16.55 6.50 3.15
CA ARG A 276 -17.27 6.23 4.39
C ARG A 276 -18.11 7.41 4.84
N GLY A 277 -19.21 7.12 5.55
CA GLY A 277 -20.12 8.15 6.05
C GLY A 277 -19.47 9.09 7.07
N ALA A 278 -19.75 10.38 6.95
CA ALA A 278 -19.24 11.37 7.90
C ALA A 278 -19.85 11.21 9.29
N GLU A 279 -21.10 10.77 9.36
CA GLU A 279 -21.85 10.56 10.59
C GLU A 279 -21.20 9.51 11.48
N ASP A 280 -20.83 8.37 10.93
CA ASP A 280 -20.21 7.28 11.69
C ASP A 280 -18.88 7.72 12.31
N MET A 281 -18.09 8.49 11.58
CA MET A 281 -16.85 9.07 12.09
C MET A 281 -17.12 10.06 13.23
N VAL A 282 -18.07 10.99 13.04
CA VAL A 282 -18.40 12.02 14.03
C VAL A 282 -19.00 11.41 15.29
N ASN A 283 -19.91 10.44 15.14
CA ASN A 283 -20.55 9.76 16.27
C ASN A 283 -19.54 8.97 17.09
N GLY A 284 -18.61 8.24 16.43
CA GLY A 284 -17.57 7.51 17.14
C GLY A 284 -16.63 8.43 17.93
N LEU A 285 -16.23 9.56 17.36
CA LEU A 285 -15.39 10.54 18.05
C LEU A 285 -16.15 11.26 19.18
N ASP A 286 -17.41 11.61 18.99
CA ASP A 286 -18.27 12.21 20.04
C ASP A 286 -18.44 11.24 21.21
N GLU A 287 -18.67 9.96 20.94
CA GLU A 287 -18.76 8.92 21.96
C GLU A 287 -17.43 8.77 22.73
N MET A 288 -16.29 8.68 22.03
CA MET A 288 -14.98 8.59 22.69
C MET A 288 -14.70 9.80 23.57
N LEU A 289 -14.91 11.01 23.06
CA LEU A 289 -14.67 12.24 23.82
C LEU A 289 -15.60 12.38 25.03
N SER A 290 -16.87 12.00 24.90
CA SER A 290 -17.83 12.01 26.03
C SER A 290 -17.42 11.09 27.18
N LYS A 291 -16.63 10.05 26.88
CA LYS A 291 -16.07 9.08 27.84
C LYS A 291 -14.64 9.43 28.27
N GLY A 292 -14.09 10.56 27.81
CA GLY A 292 -12.71 10.97 28.11
C GLY A 292 -11.64 10.09 27.45
N ILE A 293 -11.98 9.40 26.37
CA ILE A 293 -11.07 8.53 25.60
C ILE A 293 -10.29 9.39 24.60
N SER A 294 -8.97 9.24 24.61
CA SER A 294 -8.06 9.89 23.67
C SER A 294 -8.11 9.19 22.31
N PHE A 295 -7.78 9.92 21.24
CA PHE A 295 -7.76 9.34 19.89
C PHE A 295 -6.67 9.96 18.99
N SER A 296 -6.30 9.23 17.93
CA SER A 296 -5.67 9.75 16.73
C SER A 296 -6.56 9.42 15.53
N LEU A 297 -7.00 10.45 14.80
CA LEU A 297 -7.88 10.29 13.63
C LEU A 297 -7.06 9.90 12.40
N TYR A 298 -7.15 8.66 12.01
CA TYR A 298 -6.44 8.07 10.88
C TYR A 298 -7.35 7.92 9.65
N MET A 299 -7.19 8.63 8.54
CA MET A 299 -6.35 9.82 8.38
C MET A 299 -7.17 11.08 8.65
N THR A 300 -6.55 12.07 9.25
CA THR A 300 -7.10 13.43 9.23
C THR A 300 -6.80 14.12 7.90
N HIS A 301 -5.63 13.84 7.33
CA HIS A 301 -5.20 14.20 5.99
C HIS A 301 -4.29 13.10 5.45
N GLY A 302 -4.70 12.47 4.36
CA GLY A 302 -3.95 11.37 3.77
C GLY A 302 -2.77 11.84 2.92
N GLY A 303 -3.01 12.76 1.99
CA GLY A 303 -2.01 13.28 1.05
C GLY A 303 -1.76 12.36 -0.15
N THR A 304 -0.54 12.36 -0.67
CA THR A 304 -0.14 11.67 -1.90
C THR A 304 1.09 10.81 -1.69
N SER A 305 1.06 9.55 -2.09
CA SER A 305 2.23 8.67 -2.14
C SER A 305 3.02 8.90 -3.43
N PHE A 306 3.71 10.05 -3.50
CA PHE A 306 4.45 10.47 -4.69
C PHE A 306 5.48 9.44 -5.16
N GLY A 307 5.76 9.40 -6.46
CA GLY A 307 6.77 8.52 -7.04
C GLY A 307 6.47 7.03 -6.84
N HIS A 308 7.37 6.31 -6.19
CA HIS A 308 7.27 4.85 -5.96
C HIS A 308 6.70 4.46 -4.59
N TRP A 309 6.28 5.41 -3.78
CA TRP A 309 6.02 5.18 -2.37
C TRP A 309 4.68 4.52 -2.03
N ALA A 310 3.73 4.43 -2.97
CA ALA A 310 2.54 3.60 -2.78
C ALA A 310 2.92 2.12 -2.69
N GLY A 311 2.47 1.44 -1.65
CA GLY A 311 2.73 0.03 -1.41
C GLY A 311 1.75 -0.91 -2.10
N ALA A 312 1.55 -2.08 -1.50
CA ALA A 312 0.50 -3.02 -1.88
C ALA A 312 -0.05 -3.70 -0.63
N ASN A 313 -1.33 -3.98 -0.60
CA ASN A 313 -1.94 -4.70 0.51
C ASN A 313 -2.00 -6.21 0.24
N SER A 314 -2.29 -6.99 1.28
CA SER A 314 -2.54 -8.43 1.28
C SER A 314 -3.87 -8.71 2.02
N PRO A 315 -4.52 -9.87 1.83
CA PRO A 315 -4.06 -11.09 1.16
C PRO A 315 -3.98 -10.93 -0.37
N GLY A 316 -3.16 -11.79 -0.98
CA GLY A 316 -2.84 -11.68 -2.41
C GLY A 316 -1.90 -10.49 -2.71
N PHE A 317 -2.04 -9.90 -3.89
CA PHE A 317 -1.32 -8.70 -4.28
C PHE A 317 -2.30 -7.63 -4.73
N ALA A 318 -2.49 -6.61 -3.91
CA ALA A 318 -3.42 -5.52 -4.15
C ALA A 318 -2.68 -4.18 -4.07
N PRO A 319 -2.07 -3.71 -5.18
CA PRO A 319 -1.26 -2.51 -5.20
C PRO A 319 -2.12 -1.26 -4.98
N ASP A 320 -1.63 -0.39 -4.12
CA ASP A 320 -2.30 0.85 -3.75
C ASP A 320 -2.11 1.91 -4.85
N VAL A 321 -3.10 2.78 -5.01
CA VAL A 321 -3.01 3.91 -5.95
C VAL A 321 -2.08 4.99 -5.43
N THR A 322 -1.72 5.95 -6.27
CA THR A 322 -0.83 7.06 -5.89
C THR A 322 -1.49 8.01 -4.89
N SER A 323 -2.77 8.34 -5.08
CA SER A 323 -3.50 9.16 -4.11
C SER A 323 -3.68 8.41 -2.79
N TYR A 324 -3.40 9.06 -1.70
CA TYR A 324 -3.76 8.57 -0.37
C TYR A 324 -4.86 9.46 0.22
N ASP A 325 -5.85 9.81 -0.61
CA ASP A 325 -6.97 10.67 -0.21
C ASP A 325 -7.69 10.15 1.04
N TYR A 326 -7.85 8.83 1.13
CA TYR A 326 -8.39 8.11 2.30
C TYR A 326 -9.84 8.50 2.65
N ASP A 327 -10.51 9.27 1.78
CA ASP A 327 -11.78 9.92 2.09
C ASP A 327 -11.71 10.72 3.42
N ALA A 328 -10.56 11.36 3.67
CA ALA A 328 -10.23 12.05 4.91
C ALA A 328 -10.98 13.39 5.06
N PRO A 329 -11.12 13.94 6.27
CA PRO A 329 -11.70 15.27 6.49
C PRO A 329 -10.98 16.40 5.75
N ILE A 330 -9.67 16.31 5.62
CA ILE A 330 -8.85 17.21 4.78
C ILE A 330 -8.44 16.40 3.55
N ASN A 331 -8.90 16.78 2.37
CA ASN A 331 -8.65 16.04 1.13
C ASN A 331 -7.17 16.09 0.70
N GLU A 332 -6.82 15.34 -0.35
CA GLU A 332 -5.43 15.17 -0.84
C GLU A 332 -4.69 16.50 -1.03
N TYR A 333 -5.35 17.53 -1.50
CA TYR A 333 -4.76 18.86 -1.76
C TYR A 333 -5.03 19.90 -0.66
N GLY A 334 -5.49 19.44 0.51
CA GLY A 334 -5.54 20.22 1.73
C GLY A 334 -6.77 21.08 1.92
N GLN A 335 -7.85 20.82 1.18
CA GLN A 335 -9.12 21.53 1.38
C GLN A 335 -10.03 20.80 2.36
N ALA A 336 -10.90 21.54 3.02
CA ALA A 336 -11.90 21.03 3.92
C ALA A 336 -13.03 20.34 3.14
N THR A 337 -13.30 19.09 3.46
CA THR A 337 -14.42 18.30 2.93
C THR A 337 -15.70 18.52 3.76
N PRO A 338 -16.87 18.00 3.35
CA PRO A 338 -18.04 17.95 4.21
C PRO A 338 -17.79 17.27 5.57
N LYS A 339 -16.94 16.21 5.61
CA LYS A 339 -16.51 15.56 6.85
C LYS A 339 -15.77 16.53 7.80
N PHE A 340 -14.93 17.39 7.25
CA PHE A 340 -14.22 18.41 8.03
C PHE A 340 -15.18 19.32 8.79
N TRP A 341 -16.20 19.84 8.13
CA TRP A 341 -17.12 20.79 8.76
C TRP A 341 -18.01 20.13 9.81
N LYS A 342 -18.50 18.91 9.55
CA LYS A 342 -19.26 18.12 10.54
C LYS A 342 -18.39 17.77 11.76
N LEU A 343 -17.15 17.34 11.51
CA LEU A 343 -16.20 17.04 12.59
C LEU A 343 -15.90 18.31 13.41
N ARG A 344 -15.65 19.43 12.75
CA ARG A 344 -15.37 20.69 13.43
C ARG A 344 -16.54 21.16 14.32
N GLU A 345 -17.77 21.02 13.86
CA GLU A 345 -18.97 21.33 14.62
C GLU A 345 -19.04 20.50 15.92
N MET A 346 -18.83 19.19 15.80
CA MET A 346 -18.78 18.29 16.96
C MET A 346 -17.64 18.63 17.90
N MET A 347 -16.43 18.84 17.39
CA MET A 347 -15.24 19.15 18.19
C MET A 347 -15.37 20.46 18.96
N GLN A 348 -16.18 21.43 18.48
CA GLN A 348 -16.46 22.68 19.22
C GLN A 348 -17.11 22.44 20.57
N LYS A 349 -17.88 21.34 20.75
CA LYS A 349 -18.48 20.94 22.04
C LYS A 349 -17.41 20.66 23.11
N TYR A 350 -16.23 20.21 22.70
CA TYR A 350 -15.12 19.80 23.56
C TYR A 350 -13.99 20.83 23.60
N SER A 351 -14.31 22.09 23.31
CA SER A 351 -13.38 23.21 23.37
C SER A 351 -13.99 24.39 24.13
N ASP A 352 -13.30 24.86 25.17
CA ASP A 352 -13.74 26.03 25.96
C ASP A 352 -13.67 27.33 25.16
N LYS A 353 -12.93 27.33 24.07
CA LYS A 353 -12.73 28.49 23.20
C LYS A 353 -13.27 28.20 21.79
N LYS A 354 -13.65 29.27 21.09
CA LYS A 354 -13.98 29.17 19.66
C LYS A 354 -12.77 28.62 18.90
N LEU A 355 -13.00 27.55 18.10
CA LEU A 355 -11.95 26.97 17.29
C LEU A 355 -11.38 27.99 16.29
N PRO A 356 -10.08 27.96 16.00
CA PRO A 356 -9.47 28.84 15.01
C PRO A 356 -10.14 28.67 13.64
N ALA A 357 -10.18 29.72 12.85
CA ALA A 357 -10.67 29.63 11.47
C ALA A 357 -9.76 28.68 10.64
N ALA A 358 -10.34 27.95 9.71
CA ALA A 358 -9.56 27.17 8.76
C ALA A 358 -8.68 28.12 7.92
N PRO A 359 -7.39 27.83 7.74
CA PRO A 359 -6.49 28.65 6.95
C PRO A 359 -6.92 28.68 5.47
N LYS A 360 -6.53 29.72 4.77
CA LYS A 360 -6.69 29.77 3.31
C LYS A 360 -5.73 28.78 2.66
N ALA A 361 -6.15 28.15 1.55
CA ALA A 361 -5.27 27.31 0.75
C ALA A 361 -4.01 28.08 0.33
N PRO A 362 -2.82 27.45 0.39
CA PRO A 362 -1.54 28.10 0.05
C PRO A 362 -1.47 28.48 -1.42
N MET A 363 -2.16 27.77 -2.29
CA MET A 363 -2.22 28.01 -3.74
C MET A 363 -3.67 27.93 -4.25
N PRO A 364 -4.03 28.65 -5.32
CA PRO A 364 -5.30 28.46 -6.00
C PRO A 364 -5.30 27.13 -6.73
N ILE A 365 -6.49 26.58 -6.97
CA ILE A 365 -6.66 25.44 -7.89
C ILE A 365 -6.85 26.01 -9.29
N ILE A 366 -6.12 25.44 -10.25
CA ILE A 366 -6.13 25.89 -11.66
C ILE A 366 -6.47 24.75 -12.62
N GLU A 367 -6.95 25.12 -13.80
CA GLU A 367 -7.08 24.23 -14.95
C GLU A 367 -5.89 24.42 -15.88
N VAL A 368 -5.49 23.35 -16.58
CA VAL A 368 -4.52 23.38 -17.65
C VAL A 368 -5.22 22.91 -18.92
N PRO A 369 -5.24 23.70 -19.99
CA PRO A 369 -5.82 23.28 -21.26
C PRO A 369 -5.17 22.00 -21.77
N LYS A 370 -5.89 21.24 -22.60
CA LYS A 370 -5.34 20.05 -23.26
C LYS A 370 -4.08 20.38 -24.05
N PHE A 371 -3.05 19.57 -23.86
CA PHE A 371 -1.78 19.66 -24.62
C PHE A 371 -1.29 18.25 -24.96
N GLU A 372 -0.52 18.15 -26.02
CA GLU A 372 0.03 16.88 -26.50
C GLU A 372 1.48 16.70 -26.06
N LEU A 373 1.85 15.47 -25.67
CA LEU A 373 3.23 15.07 -25.47
C LEU A 373 3.83 14.62 -26.80
N THR A 374 4.50 15.53 -27.49
CA THR A 374 4.95 15.38 -28.88
C THR A 374 6.30 14.72 -29.04
N GLU A 375 7.17 14.77 -28.00
CA GLU A 375 8.47 14.10 -28.03
C GLU A 375 8.31 12.66 -27.54
N PHE A 376 8.96 11.72 -28.22
CA PHE A 376 8.94 10.30 -27.88
C PHE A 376 10.34 9.70 -27.91
N ALA A 377 10.67 8.88 -26.91
CA ALA A 377 11.86 8.06 -26.85
C ALA A 377 11.45 6.62 -26.51
N PRO A 378 11.67 5.65 -27.43
CA PRO A 378 11.31 4.26 -27.20
C PRO A 378 12.03 3.68 -25.99
N LEU A 379 11.35 2.80 -25.23
CA LEU A 379 11.89 2.20 -24.01
C LEU A 379 13.23 1.49 -24.22
N TYR A 380 13.46 0.90 -25.40
CA TYR A 380 14.63 0.05 -25.67
C TYR A 380 15.71 0.73 -26.53
N ASN A 381 15.41 1.81 -27.23
CA ASN A 381 16.36 2.45 -28.16
C ASN A 381 17.05 3.68 -27.61
N GLY A 382 16.55 4.21 -26.50
CA GLY A 382 17.18 5.34 -25.84
C GLY A 382 18.46 4.98 -25.07
N PHE A 383 18.81 3.71 -24.97
CA PHE A 383 19.90 3.26 -24.12
C PHE A 383 21.19 2.99 -24.91
N ASP A 384 22.21 3.78 -24.64
CA ASP A 384 23.58 3.45 -24.98
C ASP A 384 24.10 2.42 -23.96
N TRP A 385 24.00 1.16 -24.30
CA TRP A 385 24.38 0.03 -23.45
C TRP A 385 25.85 0.13 -22.99
N ASP A 386 26.75 0.68 -23.82
CA ASP A 386 28.14 0.91 -23.45
C ASP A 386 28.28 2.04 -22.42
N TYR A 387 27.47 3.09 -22.55
CA TYR A 387 27.45 4.19 -21.59
C TYR A 387 26.95 3.74 -20.22
N TYR A 388 25.83 3.08 -20.17
CA TYR A 388 25.24 2.61 -18.88
C TYR A 388 26.06 1.48 -18.27
N GLY A 389 26.65 0.58 -19.09
CA GLY A 389 27.54 -0.46 -18.59
C GLY A 389 28.82 0.10 -17.96
N LYS A 390 29.38 1.23 -18.47
CA LYS A 390 30.55 1.91 -17.91
C LYS A 390 30.25 2.69 -16.62
N HIS A 391 29.01 3.15 -16.45
CA HIS A 391 28.60 3.96 -15.29
C HIS A 391 27.85 3.18 -14.21
N GLY A 392 27.73 1.86 -14.32
CA GLY A 392 27.12 0.99 -13.32
C GLY A 392 25.58 1.10 -13.18
N ASP A 393 24.94 1.96 -13.96
CA ASP A 393 23.50 2.23 -13.85
C ASP A 393 22.63 1.15 -14.51
N LEU A 394 23.22 0.39 -15.46
CA LEU A 394 22.58 -0.76 -16.10
C LEU A 394 23.46 -1.98 -15.94
N LEU A 395 23.09 -2.85 -15.01
CA LEU A 395 23.77 -4.12 -14.84
C LEU A 395 23.18 -5.14 -15.81
N ARG A 396 24.00 -5.63 -16.74
CA ARG A 396 23.69 -6.79 -17.55
C ARG A 396 24.37 -8.00 -16.94
N THR A 397 23.59 -8.95 -16.42
CA THR A 397 24.11 -10.20 -15.87
C THR A 397 23.60 -11.37 -16.68
N SER A 398 24.41 -12.42 -16.82
CA SER A 398 24.01 -13.67 -17.45
C SER A 398 23.91 -14.80 -16.42
N GLY A 399 23.07 -15.78 -16.70
CA GLY A 399 22.85 -16.95 -15.83
C GLY A 399 21.38 -17.21 -15.53
N ALA A 400 21.02 -17.48 -14.28
CA ALA A 400 19.64 -17.59 -13.87
C ALA A 400 18.94 -16.20 -13.84
N PRO A 401 17.60 -16.16 -13.92
CA PRO A 401 16.85 -14.92 -13.64
C PRO A 401 17.20 -14.36 -12.28
N LYS A 402 17.37 -13.04 -12.21
CA LYS A 402 17.69 -12.30 -10.99
C LYS A 402 16.49 -11.50 -10.53
N THR A 403 16.30 -11.35 -9.22
CA THR A 403 15.36 -10.40 -8.66
C THR A 403 15.95 -8.98 -8.73
N PHE A 404 15.11 -7.97 -8.51
CA PHE A 404 15.58 -6.57 -8.50
C PHE A 404 16.64 -6.34 -7.41
N GLU A 405 16.44 -6.93 -6.25
CA GLU A 405 17.34 -6.81 -5.09
C GLU A 405 18.72 -7.42 -5.37
N GLU A 406 18.78 -8.51 -6.15
CA GLU A 406 20.05 -9.15 -6.55
C GLU A 406 20.87 -8.31 -7.52
N VAL A 407 20.26 -7.35 -8.22
CA VAL A 407 20.91 -6.42 -9.12
C VAL A 407 20.97 -4.98 -8.58
N ASP A 408 20.79 -4.82 -7.26
CA ASP A 408 20.85 -3.55 -6.55
C ASP A 408 19.84 -2.51 -7.08
N MET A 409 18.60 -2.94 -7.28
CA MET A 409 17.51 -2.11 -7.78
C MET A 409 16.28 -2.21 -6.85
N GLY A 410 15.73 -1.07 -6.45
CA GLY A 410 14.55 -1.01 -5.59
C GLY A 410 13.24 -1.04 -6.36
N TRP A 411 13.19 -0.33 -7.46
CA TRP A 411 12.02 -0.13 -8.31
C TRP A 411 12.43 0.07 -9.77
N GLY A 412 11.48 0.12 -10.68
CA GLY A 412 11.68 0.21 -12.11
C GLY A 412 11.25 -1.06 -12.84
N MET A 413 12.02 -1.43 -13.85
CA MET A 413 11.73 -2.60 -14.68
C MET A 413 12.97 -3.45 -14.89
N MET A 414 12.76 -4.73 -15.21
CA MET A 414 13.83 -5.61 -15.67
C MET A 414 13.39 -6.36 -16.92
N LEU A 415 14.26 -6.32 -17.94
CA LEU A 415 14.12 -7.12 -19.12
C LEU A 415 14.93 -8.41 -18.97
N TYR A 416 14.26 -9.53 -19.05
CA TYR A 416 14.83 -10.87 -19.06
C TYR A 416 14.80 -11.41 -20.49
N SER A 417 15.94 -11.88 -20.99
CA SER A 417 16.02 -12.45 -22.34
C SER A 417 16.68 -13.82 -22.31
N THR A 418 16.13 -14.76 -23.09
CA THR A 418 16.73 -16.09 -23.29
C THR A 418 16.46 -16.58 -24.69
N ARG A 419 17.34 -17.46 -25.19
CA ARG A 419 17.11 -18.16 -26.46
C ARG A 419 16.33 -19.45 -26.20
N LEU A 420 15.34 -19.67 -27.02
CA LEU A 420 14.57 -20.91 -27.03
C LEU A 420 15.40 -22.05 -27.61
N PRO A 421 15.37 -23.23 -26.98
CA PRO A 421 16.11 -24.40 -27.42
C PRO A 421 15.52 -24.96 -28.70
N GLU A 422 16.31 -25.82 -29.35
CA GLU A 422 15.81 -26.68 -30.42
C GLU A 422 14.92 -27.78 -29.84
N ILE A 423 13.85 -28.13 -30.57
CA ILE A 423 12.93 -29.19 -30.14
C ILE A 423 13.66 -30.55 -30.04
N GLY A 424 14.71 -30.76 -30.85
CA GLY A 424 15.55 -31.97 -30.82
C GLY A 424 16.36 -32.15 -29.54
N ASP A 425 16.54 -31.05 -28.73
CA ASP A 425 17.30 -31.08 -27.46
C ASP A 425 16.42 -31.43 -26.25
N VAL A 426 15.09 -31.53 -26.45
CA VAL A 426 14.15 -31.84 -25.38
C VAL A 426 13.98 -33.34 -25.31
N LYS A 427 14.58 -33.96 -24.29
CA LYS A 427 14.36 -35.39 -23.98
C LYS A 427 13.24 -35.51 -22.97
N ALA A 428 12.06 -35.96 -23.43
CA ALA A 428 11.08 -36.54 -22.50
C ALA A 428 11.48 -38.00 -22.25
N GLU A 429 11.35 -38.50 -21.03
CA GLU A 429 11.66 -39.88 -20.69
C GLU A 429 10.92 -40.84 -21.68
N GLY A 430 11.68 -41.54 -22.52
CA GLY A 430 11.15 -42.49 -23.47
C GLY A 430 10.62 -41.98 -24.82
N VAL A 431 10.72 -40.67 -25.12
CA VAL A 431 10.18 -40.06 -26.35
C VAL A 431 11.28 -39.35 -27.15
N THR A 432 11.47 -39.76 -28.44
CA THR A 432 12.31 -39.00 -29.38
C THR A 432 11.41 -38.18 -30.30
N LEU A 433 11.60 -36.82 -30.28
CA LEU A 433 10.80 -35.90 -31.07
C LEU A 433 11.37 -35.72 -32.48
N HIS A 434 10.51 -35.76 -33.49
CA HIS A 434 10.91 -35.52 -34.86
C HIS A 434 10.68 -34.07 -35.30
N PRO A 435 11.59 -33.46 -36.09
CA PRO A 435 11.48 -32.09 -36.57
C PRO A 435 10.18 -31.73 -37.31
N ALA A 436 9.51 -32.73 -37.86
CA ALA A 436 8.26 -32.55 -38.61
C ALA A 436 7.05 -32.13 -37.77
N ASP A 437 7.13 -32.31 -36.44
CA ASP A 437 5.99 -32.02 -35.55
C ASP A 437 6.04 -30.61 -34.95
N LYS A 438 7.01 -29.80 -35.37
CA LYS A 438 7.25 -28.42 -34.83
C LYS A 438 6.03 -27.49 -34.87
N ASP A 439 5.15 -27.67 -35.85
CA ASP A 439 3.96 -26.82 -36.06
C ASP A 439 2.75 -27.20 -35.20
N LYS A 440 2.85 -28.29 -34.44
CA LYS A 440 1.74 -28.83 -33.64
C LYS A 440 1.86 -28.60 -32.14
N TRP A 441 2.87 -27.87 -31.71
CA TRP A 441 3.15 -27.63 -30.28
C TRP A 441 2.28 -26.54 -29.71
N ALA A 442 1.46 -26.90 -28.75
CA ALA A 442 0.86 -25.91 -27.85
C ALA A 442 1.78 -25.72 -26.65
N CYS A 443 2.42 -24.57 -26.55
CA CYS A 443 3.32 -24.25 -25.45
C CYS A 443 2.65 -23.32 -24.44
N THR A 444 2.97 -23.52 -23.17
CA THR A 444 2.57 -22.65 -22.07
C THR A 444 3.81 -22.21 -21.30
N LEU A 445 4.01 -20.92 -21.21
CA LEU A 445 5.00 -20.30 -20.33
C LEU A 445 4.43 -20.25 -18.91
N ASN A 446 5.19 -20.76 -17.94
CA ASN A 446 4.85 -20.68 -16.54
C ASN A 446 5.92 -19.84 -15.84
N LEU A 447 5.51 -18.81 -15.10
CA LEU A 447 6.42 -17.95 -14.36
C LEU A 447 5.72 -17.28 -13.18
N ASP A 448 6.49 -16.89 -12.19
CA ASP A 448 6.05 -16.06 -11.09
C ASP A 448 6.67 -14.67 -11.25
N ALA A 449 5.87 -13.73 -11.74
CA ALA A 449 6.30 -12.36 -11.97
C ALA A 449 5.80 -11.44 -10.87
N HIS A 450 6.70 -10.68 -10.28
CA HIS A 450 6.41 -9.61 -9.37
C HIS A 450 6.81 -8.26 -10.01
N ASP A 451 5.88 -7.51 -10.70
CA ASP A 451 4.43 -7.72 -10.57
C ASP A 451 3.69 -7.78 -11.92
N PHE A 452 4.08 -6.95 -12.90
CA PHE A 452 3.43 -6.86 -14.21
C PHE A 452 4.42 -7.24 -15.30
N ALA A 453 4.20 -8.40 -15.92
CA ALA A 453 5.09 -8.95 -16.92
C ALA A 453 4.49 -8.89 -18.32
N GLN A 454 5.24 -8.37 -19.27
CA GLN A 454 4.92 -8.43 -20.70
C GLN A 454 5.86 -9.39 -21.40
N VAL A 455 5.31 -10.30 -22.17
CA VAL A 455 6.05 -11.38 -22.85
C VAL A 455 6.13 -11.11 -24.33
N PHE A 456 7.31 -11.30 -24.89
CA PHE A 456 7.59 -11.10 -26.31
C PHE A 456 8.39 -12.29 -26.85
N ILE A 457 8.16 -12.64 -28.12
CA ILE A 457 8.99 -13.58 -28.89
C ILE A 457 9.52 -12.86 -30.11
N ASP A 458 10.85 -12.83 -30.27
CA ASP A 458 11.54 -12.05 -31.31
C ASP A 458 11.05 -10.59 -31.40
N GLY A 459 10.75 -10.00 -30.23
CA GLY A 459 10.22 -8.62 -30.11
C GLY A 459 8.71 -8.47 -30.37
N LYS A 460 8.03 -9.52 -30.82
CA LYS A 460 6.57 -9.48 -31.01
C LYS A 460 5.87 -9.73 -29.66
N TYR A 461 4.93 -8.84 -29.30
CA TYR A 461 4.11 -8.99 -28.09
C TYR A 461 3.22 -10.24 -28.18
N ILE A 462 3.23 -11.04 -27.13
CA ILE A 462 2.45 -12.28 -27.01
C ILE A 462 1.32 -12.13 -26.00
N GLY A 463 1.60 -11.49 -24.88
CA GLY A 463 0.63 -11.29 -23.83
C GLY A 463 1.23 -10.74 -22.54
N THR A 464 0.37 -10.58 -21.56
CA THR A 464 0.71 -10.08 -20.22
C THR A 464 0.40 -11.13 -19.17
N ILE A 465 1.21 -11.14 -18.11
CA ILE A 465 0.97 -11.88 -16.87
C ILE A 465 0.88 -10.83 -15.76
N ASP A 466 -0.27 -10.76 -15.12
CA ASP A 466 -0.63 -9.73 -14.14
C ASP A 466 -0.81 -10.37 -12.75
N ARG A 467 0.09 -10.01 -11.83
CA ARG A 467 0.06 -10.51 -10.45
C ARG A 467 -1.24 -10.13 -9.71
N VAL A 468 -1.84 -8.98 -10.01
CA VAL A 468 -3.12 -8.57 -9.41
C VAL A 468 -4.23 -9.58 -9.70
N LYS A 469 -4.17 -10.21 -10.88
CA LYS A 469 -5.12 -11.26 -11.28
C LYS A 469 -4.69 -12.66 -10.84
N GLY A 470 -3.54 -12.80 -10.19
CA GLY A 470 -2.97 -14.09 -9.81
C GLY A 470 -2.48 -14.93 -11.02
N GLU A 471 -2.25 -14.29 -12.16
CA GLU A 471 -1.82 -14.97 -13.39
C GLU A 471 -0.38 -15.46 -13.26
N LYS A 472 -0.13 -16.72 -13.63
CA LYS A 472 1.21 -17.35 -13.63
C LYS A 472 1.53 -18.08 -14.91
N THR A 473 0.60 -18.12 -15.86
CA THR A 473 0.72 -18.89 -17.10
C THR A 473 0.30 -18.06 -18.30
N LEU A 474 0.99 -18.27 -19.42
CA LEU A 474 0.66 -17.65 -20.70
C LEU A 474 0.81 -18.67 -21.83
N LYS A 475 -0.22 -18.80 -22.68
CA LYS A 475 -0.12 -19.59 -23.90
C LYS A 475 0.84 -18.92 -24.89
N LEU A 476 1.81 -19.67 -25.38
CA LEU A 476 2.74 -19.22 -26.40
C LEU A 476 2.31 -19.74 -27.79
N PRO A 477 2.65 -19.02 -28.88
CA PRO A 477 2.57 -19.58 -30.21
C PRO A 477 3.58 -20.73 -30.36
N ALA A 478 3.51 -21.46 -31.45
CA ALA A 478 4.53 -22.47 -31.80
C ALA A 478 5.93 -21.84 -31.76
N ILE A 479 6.82 -22.39 -30.94
CA ILE A 479 8.19 -21.91 -30.77
C ILE A 479 9.14 -22.58 -31.75
N LYS A 480 10.18 -21.83 -32.17
CA LYS A 480 11.22 -22.31 -33.08
C LYS A 480 12.60 -22.14 -32.41
N GLN A 481 13.53 -23.02 -32.80
CA GLN A 481 14.93 -22.91 -32.36
C GLN A 481 15.52 -21.54 -32.63
N GLY A 482 16.21 -20.99 -31.64
CA GLY A 482 16.96 -19.75 -31.72
C GLY A 482 16.08 -18.51 -31.62
N GLN A 483 14.75 -18.62 -31.51
CA GLN A 483 13.89 -17.48 -31.18
C GLN A 483 14.26 -16.92 -29.82
N GLU A 484 14.12 -15.64 -29.65
CA GLU A 484 14.38 -14.94 -28.39
C GLU A 484 13.08 -14.75 -27.62
N LEU A 485 13.00 -15.35 -26.43
CA LEU A 485 11.95 -15.07 -25.46
C LEU A 485 12.41 -13.88 -24.60
N GLN A 486 11.58 -12.86 -24.54
CA GLN A 486 11.83 -11.66 -23.73
C GLN A 486 10.67 -11.46 -22.78
N ILE A 487 10.96 -11.15 -21.52
CA ILE A 487 10.00 -10.87 -20.47
C ILE A 487 10.38 -9.55 -19.83
N LEU A 488 9.56 -8.51 -20.02
CA LEU A 488 9.70 -7.22 -19.36
C LEU A 488 8.84 -7.24 -18.10
N VAL A 489 9.46 -7.15 -16.93
CA VAL A 489 8.78 -7.11 -15.65
C VAL A 489 8.88 -5.71 -15.05
N GLU A 490 7.74 -5.06 -14.83
CA GLU A 490 7.62 -3.84 -14.03
C GLU A 490 7.33 -4.20 -12.58
N GLY A 491 8.13 -3.65 -11.65
CA GLY A 491 7.88 -3.74 -10.21
C GLY A 491 6.94 -2.64 -9.76
N MET A 492 5.87 -3.00 -9.06
CA MET A 492 4.99 -2.08 -8.36
C MET A 492 5.40 -1.97 -6.88
N GLY A 493 4.59 -1.33 -6.05
CA GLY A 493 4.84 -1.26 -4.60
C GLY A 493 4.97 -2.63 -3.96
N ARG A 494 5.91 -2.78 -3.00
CA ARG A 494 6.01 -3.99 -2.20
C ARG A 494 4.88 -4.06 -1.19
N ILE A 495 4.49 -5.27 -0.84
CA ILE A 495 3.46 -5.53 0.17
C ILE A 495 3.85 -4.86 1.48
N ASN A 496 2.90 -4.10 2.04
CA ASN A 496 3.09 -3.29 3.25
C ASN A 496 2.45 -3.91 4.50
N PHE A 497 1.61 -4.95 4.37
CA PHE A 497 0.86 -5.52 5.48
C PHE A 497 0.92 -7.05 5.51
N GLY A 498 0.86 -7.63 6.73
CA GLY A 498 0.86 -9.06 6.97
C GLY A 498 2.26 -9.69 6.82
N ARG A 499 2.33 -11.02 6.75
CA ARG A 499 3.60 -11.76 6.68
C ARG A 499 4.24 -11.75 5.29
N ALA A 500 3.49 -11.35 4.28
CA ALA A 500 3.96 -11.28 2.89
C ALA A 500 4.83 -10.05 2.58
N ILE A 501 5.21 -9.24 3.57
CA ILE A 501 6.05 -8.03 3.41
C ILE A 501 7.45 -8.33 2.87
N LYS A 502 7.94 -9.56 2.93
CA LYS A 502 9.18 -10.01 2.28
C LYS A 502 8.90 -10.24 0.79
N ASP A 503 8.63 -9.15 0.07
CA ASP A 503 8.16 -9.14 -1.31
C ASP A 503 9.28 -8.77 -2.28
N PHE A 504 9.96 -9.77 -2.83
CA PHE A 504 10.98 -9.59 -3.88
C PHE A 504 10.33 -9.16 -5.19
N LYS A 505 11.03 -8.37 -6.01
CA LYS A 505 10.57 -7.92 -7.33
C LYS A 505 11.33 -8.58 -8.48
N GLY A 506 10.69 -8.63 -9.65
CA GLY A 506 11.20 -9.29 -10.84
C GLY A 506 10.67 -10.72 -11.03
N LEU A 507 11.44 -11.60 -11.63
CA LEU A 507 11.07 -13.02 -11.75
C LEU A 507 11.47 -13.78 -10.46
N ILE A 508 10.50 -14.44 -9.87
CA ILE A 508 10.70 -15.27 -8.67
C ILE A 508 10.92 -16.72 -9.10
N GLY A 509 12.18 -17.13 -9.16
CA GLY A 509 12.58 -18.42 -9.69
C GLY A 509 12.73 -18.43 -11.22
N SER A 510 12.98 -19.61 -11.75
CA SER A 510 13.21 -19.79 -13.20
C SER A 510 11.90 -20.09 -13.91
N PRO A 511 11.55 -19.32 -14.96
CA PRO A 511 10.42 -19.64 -15.81
C PRO A 511 10.57 -21.04 -16.45
N THR A 512 9.44 -21.72 -16.65
CA THR A 512 9.40 -23.00 -17.32
C THR A 512 8.45 -22.93 -18.51
N ILE A 513 8.73 -23.72 -19.54
CA ILE A 513 7.84 -23.89 -20.70
C ILE A 513 7.37 -25.34 -20.70
N THR A 514 6.03 -25.51 -20.66
CA THR A 514 5.40 -26.82 -20.81
C THR A 514 4.76 -26.90 -22.19
N GLY A 515 4.95 -28.06 -22.88
CA GLY A 515 4.34 -28.30 -24.17
C GLY A 515 3.54 -29.61 -24.15
N THR A 516 2.48 -29.65 -24.94
CA THR A 516 1.71 -30.86 -25.21
C THR A 516 1.84 -31.18 -26.67
N ILE A 517 2.28 -32.40 -26.97
CA ILE A 517 2.38 -32.90 -28.34
C ILE A 517 1.15 -33.78 -28.58
N GLY A 518 0.22 -33.30 -29.41
CA GLY A 518 -0.94 -34.05 -29.82
C GLY A 518 -0.66 -34.92 -31.06
N GLY A 519 -1.29 -36.12 -31.19
CA GLY A 519 -1.29 -36.93 -32.38
C GLY A 519 -0.21 -38.00 -32.51
N TRP A 520 0.44 -38.36 -31.39
CA TRP A 520 1.36 -39.48 -31.35
C TRP A 520 0.69 -40.76 -30.84
N HIS A 521 0.56 -41.76 -31.70
CA HIS A 521 0.22 -43.13 -31.33
C HIS A 521 1.50 -43.84 -30.81
N LEU A 522 1.92 -43.53 -29.58
CA LEU A 522 2.77 -44.41 -28.80
C LEU A 522 1.85 -45.23 -27.91
N SER A 523 1.85 -46.53 -28.11
CA SER A 523 1.06 -47.53 -27.40
C SER A 523 0.47 -47.09 -26.05
N GLY A 524 -0.71 -46.45 -26.10
CA GLY A 524 -1.52 -46.12 -24.95
C GLY A 524 -1.34 -44.74 -24.32
N VAL A 525 -0.62 -43.79 -24.95
CA VAL A 525 -0.48 -42.40 -24.51
C VAL A 525 -0.96 -41.45 -25.59
N ASP A 526 -2.10 -40.80 -25.36
CA ASP A 526 -2.71 -39.85 -26.32
C ASP A 526 -2.01 -38.48 -26.38
N GLU A 527 -1.26 -38.12 -25.36
CA GLU A 527 -0.55 -36.83 -25.22
C GLU A 527 0.75 -36.98 -24.39
N ALA A 528 1.85 -36.46 -24.91
CA ALA A 528 3.10 -36.33 -24.14
C ALA A 528 3.27 -34.90 -23.61
N LYS A 529 3.42 -34.75 -22.31
CA LYS A 529 3.77 -33.46 -21.67
C LYS A 529 5.29 -33.32 -21.57
N ILE A 530 5.81 -32.20 -22.04
CA ILE A 530 7.22 -31.88 -21.98
C ILE A 530 7.38 -30.57 -21.19
N THR A 531 8.34 -30.57 -20.28
CA THR A 531 8.71 -29.38 -19.54
C THR A 531 10.20 -29.09 -19.74
N PHE A 532 10.55 -27.87 -20.09
CA PHE A 532 11.92 -27.43 -20.06
C PHE A 532 12.10 -26.08 -19.35
N THR A 533 13.27 -25.90 -18.74
CA THR A 533 13.64 -24.68 -18.05
C THR A 533 14.82 -24.03 -18.81
N PRO A 534 14.63 -22.85 -19.42
CA PRO A 534 15.76 -22.13 -19.98
C PRO A 534 16.81 -21.87 -18.89
N ASN A 535 18.05 -22.25 -19.15
CA ASN A 535 19.13 -22.22 -18.16
C ASN A 535 20.09 -21.02 -18.30
N ARG A 536 19.90 -20.22 -19.34
CA ARG A 536 20.74 -19.05 -19.61
C ARG A 536 19.88 -17.85 -19.95
N TRP A 537 19.80 -16.96 -18.97
CA TRP A 537 19.08 -15.69 -19.09
C TRP A 537 20.06 -14.53 -19.09
N GLU A 538 19.73 -13.49 -19.79
CA GLU A 538 20.31 -12.17 -19.60
C GLU A 538 19.29 -11.32 -18.85
N ASN A 539 19.78 -10.66 -17.79
CA ASN A 539 18.99 -9.81 -16.91
C ASN A 539 19.49 -8.37 -17.11
N MET A 540 18.59 -7.48 -17.48
CA MET A 540 18.90 -6.10 -17.76
C MET A 540 17.96 -5.20 -17.01
N ARG A 541 18.47 -4.43 -16.04
CA ARG A 541 17.67 -3.47 -15.29
C ARG A 541 17.42 -2.20 -16.11
N ILE A 542 16.22 -1.68 -15.99
CA ILE A 542 15.75 -0.43 -16.60
C ILE A 542 15.19 0.44 -15.49
N PRO A 543 16.00 1.35 -14.91
CA PRO A 543 15.50 2.31 -13.94
C PRO A 543 14.43 3.21 -14.57
N ASP A 544 13.48 3.63 -13.78
CA ASP A 544 12.38 4.50 -14.21
C ASP A 544 12.41 5.86 -13.50
N ASP A 545 13.60 6.38 -13.25
CA ASP A 545 13.79 7.72 -12.69
C ASP A 545 13.80 8.84 -13.75
N TYR A 546 13.63 10.08 -13.31
CA TYR A 546 13.59 11.25 -14.18
C TYR A 546 14.87 11.43 -15.00
N GLU A 547 16.04 11.17 -14.43
CA GLU A 547 17.32 11.37 -15.11
C GLU A 547 17.49 10.38 -16.28
N VAL A 548 17.04 9.14 -16.09
CA VAL A 548 16.99 8.12 -17.15
C VAL A 548 16.07 8.57 -18.28
N ALA A 549 14.89 9.08 -17.95
CA ALA A 549 13.94 9.59 -18.94
C ALA A 549 14.53 10.74 -19.76
N VAL A 550 15.19 11.71 -19.12
CA VAL A 550 15.85 12.84 -19.81
C VAL A 550 16.96 12.34 -20.74
N LYS A 551 17.80 11.41 -20.28
CA LYS A 551 18.85 10.80 -21.10
C LYS A 551 18.29 10.06 -22.30
N ALA A 552 17.16 9.37 -22.17
CA ALA A 552 16.51 8.70 -23.29
C ALA A 552 16.14 9.69 -24.44
N PHE A 553 15.63 10.88 -24.10
CA PHE A 553 15.37 11.92 -25.10
C PHE A 553 16.62 12.51 -25.72
N GLU A 554 17.70 12.69 -24.95
CA GLU A 554 18.98 13.18 -25.48
C GLU A 554 19.55 12.19 -26.49
N MET A 555 19.44 10.90 -26.22
CA MET A 555 19.92 9.85 -27.11
C MET A 555 19.09 9.74 -28.37
N GLN A 556 17.76 9.87 -28.23
CA GLN A 556 16.86 9.90 -29.38
C GLN A 556 17.18 11.07 -30.33
N LYS A 557 17.63 12.21 -29.80
CA LYS A 557 18.09 13.36 -30.62
C LYS A 557 19.40 13.07 -31.35
N LYS A 558 20.33 12.36 -30.71
CA LYS A 558 21.64 12.00 -31.34
C LYS A 558 21.52 10.92 -32.39
N ASN A 559 20.68 9.91 -32.13
CA ASN A 559 20.42 8.77 -32.99
C ASN A 559 18.92 8.60 -33.18
N PRO A 560 18.28 9.38 -34.05
CA PRO A 560 16.83 9.30 -34.25
C PRO A 560 16.43 7.90 -34.67
N THR A 561 15.61 7.27 -33.87
CA THR A 561 14.95 6.03 -34.23
C THR A 561 13.61 6.37 -34.83
N THR A 562 13.40 6.00 -36.08
CA THR A 562 12.08 6.11 -36.71
C THR A 562 11.16 4.99 -36.21
N GLN A 563 9.87 5.18 -36.31
CA GLN A 563 8.88 4.15 -36.03
C GLN A 563 9.14 2.83 -36.79
N GLU A 564 9.92 2.90 -37.86
CA GLU A 564 10.28 1.78 -38.74
C GLU A 564 11.53 0.98 -38.32
N SER A 565 12.30 1.47 -37.35
CA SER A 565 13.58 0.86 -36.95
C SER A 565 13.78 0.76 -35.43
N ILE A 566 12.91 0.04 -34.71
CA ILE A 566 13.15 -0.27 -33.30
C ILE A 566 14.12 -1.45 -33.21
N SER A 567 15.28 -1.25 -32.58
CA SER A 567 16.19 -2.35 -32.27
C SER A 567 15.85 -2.94 -30.89
N VAL A 568 15.56 -4.21 -30.88
CA VAL A 568 15.41 -4.97 -29.64
C VAL A 568 16.78 -5.54 -29.27
N PRO A 569 17.27 -5.36 -28.02
CA PRO A 569 18.53 -5.98 -27.60
C PRO A 569 18.44 -7.50 -27.77
N ARG A 570 19.39 -8.10 -28.51
CA ARG A 570 19.53 -9.55 -28.56
C ARG A 570 20.78 -9.97 -27.83
N ILE A 571 20.78 -11.21 -27.33
CA ILE A 571 21.95 -11.82 -26.71
C ILE A 571 23.14 -11.80 -27.70
N GLY A 572 24.06 -10.89 -27.49
CA GLY A 572 25.30 -10.75 -28.27
C GLY A 572 25.22 -9.98 -29.60
N ARG A 573 24.06 -9.48 -30.02
CA ARG A 573 23.91 -8.61 -31.21
C ARG A 573 22.65 -7.78 -31.15
N THR A 574 22.72 -6.52 -31.61
CA THR A 574 21.52 -5.70 -31.89
C THR A 574 21.03 -6.02 -33.30
N MET A 575 19.76 -6.40 -33.44
CA MET A 575 19.12 -6.56 -34.75
C MET A 575 18.09 -5.47 -34.96
N ARG A 576 18.08 -4.90 -36.19
CA ARG A 576 17.02 -4.00 -36.64
C ARG A 576 15.90 -4.83 -37.28
N TYR A 577 14.69 -4.57 -36.89
CA TYR A 577 13.48 -5.14 -37.48
C TYR A 577 12.75 -4.07 -38.24
N ALA A 578 12.31 -4.39 -39.48
CA ALA A 578 11.27 -3.64 -40.16
C ALA A 578 9.91 -4.17 -39.70
N TRP A 579 9.02 -3.30 -39.31
CA TRP A 579 7.79 -3.66 -38.63
C TRP A 579 6.58 -3.36 -39.50
N GLU A 580 5.79 -4.37 -39.72
CA GLU A 580 4.42 -4.21 -40.19
C GLU A 580 3.49 -4.59 -39.03
N SER A 581 2.68 -3.64 -38.57
CA SER A 581 1.48 -3.82 -37.74
C SER A 581 1.52 -3.47 -36.21
N GLU A 582 0.32 -3.35 -35.68
CA GLU A 582 -0.10 -2.84 -34.36
C GLU A 582 0.35 -3.68 -33.14
N ASP A 583 0.95 -4.83 -33.31
CA ASP A 583 1.23 -5.84 -32.27
C ASP A 583 2.59 -5.70 -31.57
N LEU A 584 3.30 -4.59 -31.80
CA LEU A 584 4.69 -4.48 -31.40
C LEU A 584 4.85 -3.71 -30.07
N MET A 585 6.10 -3.74 -29.54
CA MET A 585 6.51 -2.89 -28.41
C MET A 585 6.40 -1.40 -28.73
N PHE A 586 5.72 -1.06 -29.81
CA PHE A 586 5.48 0.28 -30.30
C PHE A 586 4.57 1.05 -29.34
N GLY A 587 4.92 2.32 -29.12
CA GLY A 587 4.21 3.15 -28.17
C GLY A 587 4.67 2.98 -26.72
N ARG A 588 5.50 1.96 -26.40
CA ARG A 588 6.10 1.82 -25.06
C ARG A 588 7.37 2.64 -24.97
N GLY A 589 7.40 3.57 -24.01
CA GLY A 589 8.55 4.46 -23.87
C GLY A 589 8.24 5.72 -23.09
N TYR A 590 9.12 6.68 -23.24
CA TYR A 590 9.02 7.98 -22.61
C TYR A 590 8.39 8.99 -23.57
N TYR A 591 7.39 9.70 -23.08
CA TYR A 591 6.71 10.79 -23.78
C TYR A 591 6.96 12.09 -23.04
N ARG A 592 7.28 13.18 -23.78
CA ARG A 592 7.53 14.48 -23.20
C ARG A 592 6.73 15.57 -23.92
N GLY A 593 6.13 16.43 -23.13
CA GLY A 593 5.42 17.61 -23.60
C GLY A 593 5.51 18.76 -22.62
N TYR A 594 4.93 19.88 -23.00
CA TYR A 594 5.05 21.12 -22.23
C TYR A 594 3.72 21.86 -22.22
N PHE A 595 3.46 22.53 -21.12
CA PHE A 595 2.35 23.49 -21.02
C PHE A 595 2.83 24.79 -20.37
N ASP A 596 2.16 25.90 -20.71
CA ASP A 596 2.49 27.22 -20.25
C ASP A 596 1.47 27.74 -19.24
N LEU A 597 1.96 28.31 -18.11
CA LEU A 597 1.15 28.89 -17.06
C LEU A 597 1.33 30.39 -16.96
N LYS A 598 0.22 31.15 -17.01
CA LYS A 598 0.18 32.57 -16.65
C LYS A 598 0.15 32.78 -15.14
N LYS A 599 -0.51 31.90 -14.43
CA LYS A 599 -0.67 31.86 -12.97
C LYS A 599 -0.43 30.47 -12.45
N VAL A 600 0.38 30.35 -11.42
CA VAL A 600 0.71 29.07 -10.75
C VAL A 600 -0.38 28.72 -9.76
N GLY A 601 -0.69 27.45 -9.64
CA GLY A 601 -1.63 26.88 -8.69
C GLY A 601 -1.60 25.35 -8.71
N ASP A 602 -2.28 24.74 -7.76
CA ASP A 602 -2.46 23.29 -7.70
C ASP A 602 -3.38 22.82 -8.84
N THR A 603 -3.16 21.65 -9.37
CA THR A 603 -4.00 21.07 -10.43
C THR A 603 -3.98 19.52 -10.36
N PHE A 604 -4.89 18.88 -11.07
CA PHE A 604 -4.93 17.43 -11.25
C PHE A 604 -4.72 17.12 -12.73
N LEU A 605 -3.56 16.58 -13.09
CA LEU A 605 -3.30 16.16 -14.47
C LEU A 605 -4.01 14.84 -14.75
N ASN A 606 -4.80 14.82 -15.81
CA ASN A 606 -5.59 13.66 -16.20
C ASN A 606 -4.83 12.80 -17.21
N PHE A 607 -4.79 11.48 -16.94
CA PHE A 607 -4.08 10.46 -17.70
C PHE A 607 -4.99 9.32 -18.16
N GLU A 608 -6.30 9.53 -18.27
CA GLU A 608 -7.26 8.47 -18.60
C GLU A 608 -7.06 7.83 -19.98
N THR A 609 -6.32 8.50 -20.88
CA THR A 609 -5.97 7.99 -22.21
C THR A 609 -4.63 7.24 -22.25
N TRP A 610 -3.91 7.22 -21.14
CA TRP A 610 -2.61 6.59 -20.99
C TRP A 610 -2.74 5.14 -20.50
N GLY A 611 -1.71 4.34 -20.75
CA GLY A 611 -1.70 2.92 -20.41
C GLY A 611 -1.33 2.64 -18.95
N LYS A 612 -0.02 2.51 -18.66
CA LYS A 612 0.51 2.18 -17.34
C LYS A 612 1.95 2.67 -17.19
N GLY A 613 2.28 3.28 -16.07
CA GLY A 613 3.67 3.70 -15.82
C GLY A 613 3.85 4.79 -14.79
N GLN A 614 4.80 5.71 -15.03
CA GLN A 614 5.20 6.77 -14.10
C GLN A 614 5.11 8.15 -14.75
N VAL A 615 4.84 9.16 -13.94
CA VAL A 615 4.74 10.56 -14.40
C VAL A 615 5.69 11.46 -13.64
N TYR A 616 6.31 12.40 -14.36
CA TYR A 616 7.19 13.43 -13.81
C TYR A 616 6.75 14.81 -14.30
N VAL A 617 6.81 15.79 -13.40
CA VAL A 617 6.57 17.21 -13.71
C VAL A 617 7.71 18.04 -13.17
N ASN A 618 8.40 18.78 -14.04
CA ASN A 618 9.55 19.61 -13.69
C ASN A 618 10.61 18.87 -12.82
N GLY A 619 10.86 17.59 -13.10
CA GLY A 619 11.78 16.76 -12.35
C GLY A 619 11.22 16.09 -11.09
N HIS A 620 9.99 16.41 -10.69
CA HIS A 620 9.32 15.79 -9.54
C HIS A 620 8.53 14.55 -9.98
N ALA A 621 8.78 13.41 -9.34
CA ALA A 621 7.99 12.21 -9.56
C ALA A 621 6.59 12.37 -8.94
N LEU A 622 5.56 12.38 -9.77
CA LEU A 622 4.16 12.47 -9.28
C LEU A 622 3.68 11.12 -8.75
N GLY A 623 3.93 10.05 -9.49
CA GLY A 623 3.48 8.73 -9.12
C GLY A 623 3.07 7.85 -10.31
N ARG A 624 2.46 6.72 -9.99
CA ARG A 624 2.02 5.72 -10.96
C ARG A 624 0.68 6.10 -11.58
N ILE A 625 0.53 5.73 -12.85
CA ILE A 625 -0.73 5.73 -13.59
C ILE A 625 -1.02 4.31 -14.04
N TRP A 626 -2.30 3.97 -14.13
CA TRP A 626 -2.78 2.74 -14.75
C TRP A 626 -4.20 2.94 -15.29
N SER A 627 -4.40 2.65 -16.56
CA SER A 627 -5.69 2.84 -17.26
C SER A 627 -6.88 2.14 -16.58
N ILE A 628 -6.64 1.04 -15.84
CA ILE A 628 -7.73 0.32 -15.17
C ILE A 628 -8.45 1.16 -14.11
N GLY A 629 -7.79 2.17 -13.55
CA GLY A 629 -8.35 3.00 -12.47
C GLY A 629 -8.32 2.31 -11.10
N PRO A 630 -8.96 2.91 -10.08
CA PRO A 630 -10.00 3.95 -10.14
C PRO A 630 -9.45 5.37 -10.30
N GLN A 631 -8.18 5.61 -9.95
CA GLN A 631 -7.52 6.89 -10.08
C GLN A 631 -7.13 7.16 -11.54
N GLN A 632 -7.62 8.28 -12.11
CA GLN A 632 -7.26 8.70 -13.47
C GLN A 632 -6.48 10.02 -13.50
N THR A 633 -6.39 10.71 -12.38
CA THR A 633 -5.66 11.97 -12.26
C THR A 633 -4.56 11.88 -11.22
N LEU A 634 -3.47 12.64 -11.45
CA LEU A 634 -2.42 12.81 -10.46
C LEU A 634 -2.40 14.26 -9.95
N TYR A 635 -2.32 14.42 -8.63
CA TYR A 635 -2.17 15.72 -7.98
C TYR A 635 -0.82 16.35 -8.31
N VAL A 636 -0.84 17.60 -8.78
CA VAL A 636 0.35 18.40 -9.03
C VAL A 636 0.34 19.60 -8.09
N PRO A 637 1.20 19.61 -7.06
CA PRO A 637 1.33 20.75 -6.19
C PRO A 637 1.83 21.99 -6.94
N GLY A 638 1.18 23.12 -6.74
CA GLY A 638 1.56 24.37 -7.40
C GLY A 638 2.98 24.84 -7.06
N CYS A 639 3.52 24.43 -5.91
CA CYS A 639 4.90 24.70 -5.53
C CYS A 639 5.96 23.98 -6.39
N TRP A 640 5.56 22.99 -7.20
CA TRP A 640 6.41 22.32 -8.19
C TRP A 640 6.27 22.91 -9.60
N LEU A 641 5.34 23.84 -9.79
CA LEU A 641 5.06 24.51 -11.06
C LEU A 641 5.66 25.92 -11.08
N GLN A 642 5.87 26.44 -12.29
CA GLN A 642 6.40 27.79 -12.53
C GLN A 642 5.57 28.56 -13.57
N LYS A 643 5.66 29.87 -13.55
CA LYS A 643 5.13 30.71 -14.65
C LYS A 643 5.90 30.41 -15.92
N GLY A 644 5.17 30.37 -17.06
CA GLY A 644 5.73 29.99 -18.34
C GLY A 644 5.76 28.48 -18.48
N LYS A 645 6.78 27.97 -19.10
CA LYS A 645 6.92 26.58 -19.57
C LYS A 645 7.12 25.59 -18.42
N ASN A 646 6.26 24.56 -18.36
CA ASN A 646 6.36 23.43 -17.44
C ASN A 646 6.50 22.13 -18.25
N GLU A 647 7.37 21.24 -17.83
CA GLU A 647 7.63 19.95 -18.46
C GLU A 647 6.79 18.83 -17.85
N VAL A 648 6.24 17.97 -18.69
CA VAL A 648 5.63 16.70 -18.29
C VAL A 648 6.32 15.57 -19.03
N ILE A 649 6.79 14.57 -18.31
CA ILE A 649 7.29 13.30 -18.85
C ILE A 649 6.41 12.17 -18.34
N VAL A 650 5.98 11.30 -19.25
CA VAL A 650 5.25 10.07 -18.94
C VAL A 650 6.07 8.89 -19.45
N LEU A 651 6.45 7.99 -18.57
CA LEU A 651 6.85 6.63 -18.94
C LEU A 651 5.57 5.81 -19.09
N ASP A 652 5.31 5.27 -20.28
CA ASP A 652 4.17 4.37 -20.51
C ASP A 652 4.69 3.01 -21.03
N VAL A 653 4.48 1.97 -20.24
CA VAL A 653 4.95 0.60 -20.54
C VAL A 653 3.92 -0.22 -21.32
N VAL A 654 2.72 0.30 -21.51
CA VAL A 654 1.65 -0.30 -22.31
C VAL A 654 1.48 0.43 -23.64
N GLY A 655 1.55 1.75 -23.63
CA GLY A 655 1.30 2.66 -24.72
C GLY A 655 -0.03 3.39 -24.59
N PRO A 656 -0.05 4.71 -24.87
CA PRO A 656 -1.24 5.52 -24.74
C PRO A 656 -2.21 5.32 -25.92
N LYS A 657 -3.51 5.47 -25.66
CA LYS A 657 -4.53 5.61 -26.70
C LYS A 657 -4.43 6.96 -27.41
N GLU A 658 -4.21 8.01 -26.63
CA GLU A 658 -3.98 9.37 -27.07
C GLU A 658 -2.89 10.01 -26.21
N LYS A 659 -1.95 10.72 -26.82
CA LYS A 659 -0.81 11.40 -26.14
C LYS A 659 -1.22 12.75 -25.57
N ILE A 660 -2.41 12.88 -25.00
CA ILE A 660 -3.01 14.11 -24.51
C ILE A 660 -3.06 14.10 -22.99
N VAL A 661 -2.76 15.26 -22.40
CA VAL A 661 -2.89 15.53 -20.97
C VAL A 661 -3.60 16.86 -20.78
N TRP A 662 -4.36 17.00 -19.72
CA TRP A 662 -4.96 18.28 -19.29
C TRP A 662 -5.03 18.37 -17.78
N GLY A 663 -5.16 19.58 -17.24
CA GLY A 663 -5.31 19.80 -15.81
C GLY A 663 -6.72 20.18 -15.44
N GLN A 664 -7.28 19.56 -14.43
CA GLN A 664 -8.62 19.83 -13.90
C GLN A 664 -8.58 20.23 -12.43
N LYS A 665 -9.69 20.82 -11.94
CA LYS A 665 -9.76 21.35 -10.57
C LYS A 665 -10.06 20.29 -9.52
N GLU A 666 -10.73 19.23 -9.91
CA GLU A 666 -11.15 18.14 -9.03
C GLU A 666 -10.45 16.85 -9.45
N PRO A 667 -10.06 15.98 -8.51
CA PRO A 667 -9.49 14.69 -8.85
C PRO A 667 -10.55 13.76 -9.45
N GLU A 668 -10.11 12.82 -10.30
CA GLU A 668 -10.91 11.67 -10.74
C GLU A 668 -10.36 10.42 -10.07
N LEU A 669 -11.00 10.01 -8.96
CA LEU A 669 -10.58 8.89 -8.11
C LEU A 669 -11.51 7.66 -8.21
N ASN A 670 -12.59 7.72 -8.99
CA ASN A 670 -13.58 6.64 -9.06
C ASN A 670 -13.99 6.26 -10.48
N LYS A 671 -13.05 6.30 -11.42
CA LYS A 671 -13.31 5.91 -12.80
C LYS A 671 -12.57 4.63 -13.17
N LEU A 672 -13.27 3.51 -13.12
CA LEU A 672 -12.76 2.22 -13.60
C LEU A 672 -12.93 2.12 -15.13
N GLN A 673 -11.88 1.67 -15.82
CA GLN A 673 -11.88 1.37 -17.24
C GLN A 673 -11.87 -0.15 -17.49
N LEU A 674 -12.57 -0.88 -16.68
CA LEU A 674 -12.74 -2.33 -16.80
C LEU A 674 -14.03 -2.65 -17.56
N ALA A 675 -14.02 -3.73 -18.33
CA ALA A 675 -15.22 -4.22 -19.02
C ALA A 675 -16.17 -4.86 -17.99
N GLY A 676 -17.20 -4.13 -17.58
CA GLY A 676 -18.23 -4.59 -16.65
C GLY A 676 -17.90 -4.37 -15.16
N PRO A 677 -18.84 -4.70 -14.26
CA PRO A 677 -18.62 -4.60 -12.83
C PRO A 677 -17.52 -5.58 -12.38
N VAL A 678 -16.65 -5.13 -11.46
CA VAL A 678 -15.62 -5.98 -10.86
C VAL A 678 -16.31 -6.88 -9.83
N THR A 679 -16.57 -8.10 -10.22
CA THR A 679 -17.16 -9.12 -9.34
C THR A 679 -16.33 -10.39 -9.43
N HIS A 680 -16.41 -11.24 -8.41
CA HIS A 680 -15.69 -12.52 -8.35
C HIS A 680 -16.43 -13.66 -9.06
N ARG A 681 -17.47 -13.34 -9.81
CA ARG A 681 -18.18 -14.28 -10.66
C ARG A 681 -17.85 -14.03 -12.13
N LEU A 682 -17.29 -15.01 -12.79
CA LEU A 682 -17.07 -14.95 -14.24
C LEU A 682 -18.40 -15.11 -14.99
N LYS A 683 -18.51 -14.50 -16.17
CA LYS A 683 -19.71 -14.62 -17.01
C LYS A 683 -20.00 -16.09 -17.35
N GLY A 684 -21.19 -16.54 -16.99
CA GLY A 684 -21.62 -17.94 -17.22
C GLY A 684 -21.16 -18.94 -16.16
N GLN A 685 -20.40 -18.50 -15.17
CA GLN A 685 -19.99 -19.34 -14.04
C GLN A 685 -21.16 -19.53 -13.06
N ASN A 686 -21.53 -20.77 -12.79
CA ASN A 686 -22.60 -21.15 -11.86
C ASN A 686 -22.11 -22.25 -10.95
N LEU A 687 -22.08 -21.99 -9.66
CA LEU A 687 -21.68 -22.98 -8.66
C LEU A 687 -22.61 -24.19 -8.66
N ASP A 688 -22.01 -25.40 -8.79
CA ASP A 688 -22.72 -26.66 -8.67
C ASP A 688 -22.31 -27.41 -7.39
N LEU A 689 -23.19 -27.38 -6.40
CA LEU A 689 -23.02 -28.09 -5.12
C LEU A 689 -23.73 -29.47 -5.10
N LYS A 690 -24.22 -29.96 -6.25
CA LYS A 690 -24.88 -31.25 -6.31
C LYS A 690 -23.89 -32.38 -5.97
N GLY A 691 -24.25 -33.18 -4.96
CA GLY A 691 -23.40 -34.28 -4.49
C GLY A 691 -22.33 -33.87 -3.45
N GLU A 692 -22.11 -32.59 -3.22
CA GLU A 692 -21.25 -32.12 -2.15
C GLU A 692 -21.95 -32.29 -0.80
N LYS A 693 -21.19 -32.69 0.23
CA LYS A 693 -21.72 -32.83 1.58
C LYS A 693 -21.23 -31.69 2.44
N PRO A 694 -22.11 -30.90 3.07
CA PRO A 694 -21.68 -29.87 4.00
C PRO A 694 -20.96 -30.49 5.21
N VAL A 695 -19.88 -29.85 5.63
CA VAL A 695 -19.16 -30.20 6.88
C VAL A 695 -19.90 -29.70 8.11
N LYS A 696 -20.73 -28.69 7.93
CA LYS A 696 -21.64 -28.15 8.94
C LYS A 696 -22.82 -27.46 8.28
N GLU A 697 -23.98 -27.61 8.89
CA GLU A 697 -25.17 -26.80 8.58
C GLU A 697 -25.81 -26.37 9.90
N GLY A 698 -26.51 -25.23 9.89
CA GLY A 698 -27.10 -24.67 11.10
C GLY A 698 -27.75 -23.34 10.90
N GLN A 699 -28.00 -22.68 12.02
CA GLN A 699 -28.57 -21.32 12.05
C GLN A 699 -27.70 -20.42 12.90
N PHE A 700 -27.45 -19.21 12.40
CA PHE A 700 -26.87 -18.14 13.19
C PHE A 700 -27.95 -17.50 14.06
N LYS A 701 -27.54 -16.97 15.21
CA LYS A 701 -28.43 -16.19 16.09
C LYS A 701 -28.59 -14.77 15.52
N PRO A 702 -29.74 -14.13 15.68
CA PRO A 702 -29.86 -12.70 15.38
C PRO A 702 -28.93 -11.88 16.30
N GLY A 703 -28.36 -10.80 15.78
CA GLY A 703 -27.47 -9.91 16.50
C GLY A 703 -26.30 -9.47 15.64
N ASN A 704 -25.48 -8.56 16.15
CA ASN A 704 -24.36 -7.92 15.47
C ASN A 704 -22.97 -8.31 16.03
N GLY A 705 -22.89 -9.32 16.87
CA GLY A 705 -21.64 -9.80 17.47
C GLY A 705 -21.09 -11.04 16.79
N TRP A 706 -19.82 -11.35 17.09
CA TRP A 706 -19.14 -12.56 16.65
C TRP A 706 -19.88 -13.83 17.09
N GLN A 707 -20.03 -14.77 16.17
CA GLN A 707 -20.61 -16.08 16.40
C GLN A 707 -19.61 -17.16 16.03
N GLU A 708 -19.34 -18.09 16.93
CA GLU A 708 -18.43 -19.21 16.73
C GLU A 708 -19.21 -20.49 16.49
N VAL A 709 -18.78 -21.24 15.50
CA VAL A 709 -19.34 -22.54 15.14
C VAL A 709 -18.22 -23.58 15.12
N ARG A 710 -18.43 -24.70 15.82
CA ARG A 710 -17.49 -25.83 15.80
C ARG A 710 -18.00 -26.95 14.89
N PHE A 711 -17.07 -27.56 14.17
CA PHE A 711 -17.34 -28.78 13.41
C PHE A 711 -17.43 -29.97 14.35
N ASP A 712 -18.16 -31.00 13.94
CA ASP A 712 -18.31 -32.23 14.73
C ASP A 712 -16.99 -33.01 14.81
N ARG A 713 -16.08 -32.80 13.85
CA ARG A 713 -14.71 -33.29 13.80
C ARG A 713 -13.87 -32.34 12.96
N PRO A 714 -12.55 -32.25 13.20
CA PRO A 714 -11.67 -31.46 12.32
C PRO A 714 -11.75 -31.92 10.87
N VAL A 715 -11.68 -30.98 9.94
CA VAL A 715 -11.72 -31.22 8.51
C VAL A 715 -10.52 -30.52 7.85
N THR A 716 -9.98 -31.16 6.80
CA THR A 716 -8.84 -30.60 6.05
C THR A 716 -9.28 -30.21 4.66
N GLY A 717 -8.87 -29.03 4.20
CA GLY A 717 -9.11 -28.57 2.84
C GLY A 717 -8.52 -27.17 2.61
N ARG A 718 -8.48 -26.80 1.33
CA ARG A 718 -8.00 -25.50 0.85
C ARG A 718 -9.15 -24.54 0.55
N TYR A 719 -10.23 -25.04 -0.02
CA TYR A 719 -11.38 -24.24 -0.42
C TYR A 719 -12.50 -24.35 0.61
N VAL A 720 -12.99 -23.20 1.00
CA VAL A 720 -14.08 -23.08 1.97
C VAL A 720 -15.23 -22.36 1.30
N CYS A 721 -16.42 -22.98 1.29
CA CYS A 721 -17.64 -22.40 0.75
C CYS A 721 -18.67 -22.20 1.86
N ILE A 722 -19.13 -20.96 2.03
CA ILE A 722 -20.34 -20.67 2.80
C ILE A 722 -21.51 -20.45 1.85
N GLU A 723 -22.57 -21.25 2.05
CA GLU A 723 -23.84 -21.12 1.36
C GLU A 723 -24.89 -20.55 2.34
N ALA A 724 -25.33 -19.33 2.11
CA ALA A 724 -26.44 -18.71 2.82
C ALA A 724 -27.76 -19.17 2.19
N LEU A 725 -28.67 -19.67 3.02
CA LEU A 725 -29.96 -20.23 2.57
C LEU A 725 -31.13 -19.30 2.87
N SER A 726 -30.98 -18.45 3.86
CA SER A 726 -31.97 -17.43 4.26
C SER A 726 -31.30 -16.33 5.09
N SER A 727 -32.01 -15.21 5.24
CA SER A 727 -31.61 -14.15 6.17
C SER A 727 -32.60 -14.04 7.34
N HIS A 728 -32.17 -13.40 8.43
CA HIS A 728 -33.10 -12.91 9.42
C HIS A 728 -34.05 -11.87 8.78
N TRP A 729 -35.26 -11.78 9.22
CA TRP A 729 -36.30 -10.85 8.72
C TRP A 729 -36.78 -11.08 7.27
N ASN A 730 -36.55 -12.28 6.70
CA ASN A 730 -37.04 -12.69 5.37
C ASN A 730 -36.69 -11.68 4.24
N ARG A 731 -35.47 -11.18 4.23
CA ARG A 731 -34.97 -10.35 3.13
C ARG A 731 -34.27 -11.21 2.08
N GLU A 732 -34.35 -10.80 0.82
CA GLU A 732 -33.77 -11.54 -0.33
C GLU A 732 -32.33 -11.07 -0.63
N TYR A 733 -31.50 -10.93 0.38
CA TYR A 733 -30.06 -10.67 0.24
C TYR A 733 -29.30 -11.04 1.51
N ALA A 734 -28.01 -11.31 1.37
CA ALA A 734 -27.13 -11.76 2.45
C ALA A 734 -25.96 -10.79 2.64
N CYS A 735 -25.39 -10.74 3.86
CA CYS A 735 -24.14 -10.03 4.13
C CYS A 735 -23.26 -10.77 5.13
N ILE A 736 -21.95 -10.52 5.02
CA ILE A 736 -20.92 -10.97 5.97
C ILE A 736 -19.96 -9.81 6.17
N ALA A 737 -19.75 -9.36 7.41
CA ALA A 737 -18.73 -8.35 7.71
C ALA A 737 -17.35 -9.00 7.81
N GLU A 738 -17.19 -10.05 8.61
CA GLU A 738 -15.91 -10.72 8.79
C GLU A 738 -16.07 -12.23 8.96
N TRP A 739 -15.02 -12.95 8.53
CA TRP A 739 -14.96 -14.40 8.59
C TRP A 739 -13.58 -14.90 8.99
N TYR A 740 -13.52 -15.87 9.91
CA TYR A 740 -12.31 -16.61 10.26
C TYR A 740 -12.55 -18.11 10.23
N MET A 741 -11.58 -18.87 9.79
CA MET A 741 -11.49 -20.31 10.06
C MET A 741 -10.66 -20.52 11.34
N LEU A 742 -10.96 -21.58 12.08
CA LEU A 742 -10.29 -21.93 13.33
C LEU A 742 -9.46 -23.19 13.12
N ASP A 743 -8.22 -23.19 13.59
CA ASP A 743 -7.33 -24.37 13.57
C ASP A 743 -7.81 -25.48 14.53
N GLU A 744 -7.06 -26.56 14.62
CA GLU A 744 -7.38 -27.69 15.50
C GLU A 744 -7.44 -27.32 16.98
N THR A 745 -6.70 -26.27 17.38
CA THR A 745 -6.70 -25.76 18.77
C THR A 745 -7.82 -24.76 19.03
N GLY A 746 -8.51 -24.33 17.96
CA GLY A 746 -9.56 -23.33 18.01
C GLY A 746 -9.08 -21.88 17.90
N GLN A 747 -7.85 -21.68 17.49
CA GLN A 747 -7.33 -20.35 17.20
C GLN A 747 -7.65 -19.93 15.78
N ARG A 748 -7.71 -18.61 15.53
CA ARG A 748 -7.94 -18.06 14.21
C ARG A 748 -6.78 -18.36 13.28
N LEU A 749 -7.06 -18.93 12.11
CA LEU A 749 -6.08 -19.10 11.05
C LEU A 749 -5.68 -17.73 10.44
N SER A 750 -4.41 -17.60 10.06
CA SER A 750 -3.96 -16.46 9.26
C SER A 750 -4.68 -16.42 7.92
N ARG A 751 -5.09 -15.23 7.49
CA ARG A 751 -5.83 -14.98 6.24
C ARG A 751 -4.95 -14.39 5.13
N GLU A 752 -3.63 -14.35 5.31
CA GLU A 752 -2.67 -13.70 4.39
C GLU A 752 -2.64 -14.28 2.98
N SER A 753 -2.92 -15.58 2.85
CA SER A 753 -2.96 -16.27 1.56
C SER A 753 -4.38 -16.39 0.98
N TRP A 754 -5.38 -15.80 1.65
CA TRP A 754 -6.77 -15.96 1.24
C TRP A 754 -7.09 -15.13 0.02
N THR A 755 -7.86 -15.71 -0.88
CA THR A 755 -8.45 -15.02 -2.03
C THR A 755 -9.90 -15.45 -2.21
N VAL A 756 -10.71 -14.59 -2.81
CA VAL A 756 -12.07 -14.97 -3.19
C VAL A 756 -12.01 -15.77 -4.48
N ALA A 757 -12.35 -17.05 -4.41
CA ALA A 757 -12.42 -17.91 -5.60
C ALA A 757 -13.74 -17.73 -6.37
N TYR A 758 -14.83 -17.37 -5.67
CA TYR A 758 -16.15 -17.16 -6.25
C TYR A 758 -17.05 -16.41 -5.27
N ALA A 759 -17.92 -15.55 -5.79
CA ALA A 759 -19.11 -15.04 -5.10
C ALA A 759 -20.27 -15.04 -6.12
N ASP A 760 -21.41 -15.57 -5.75
CA ASP A 760 -22.54 -15.69 -6.69
C ASP A 760 -23.14 -14.35 -7.07
N ASP A 761 -23.12 -13.38 -6.16
CA ASP A 761 -23.62 -12.03 -6.35
C ASP A 761 -22.92 -11.03 -5.41
N GLU A 762 -22.72 -9.80 -5.87
CA GLU A 762 -22.03 -8.73 -5.14
C GLU A 762 -22.67 -7.37 -5.45
N ASP A 763 -23.11 -6.65 -4.43
CA ASP A 763 -23.65 -5.29 -4.59
C ASP A 763 -22.53 -4.27 -4.79
N VAL A 764 -22.13 -4.11 -6.03
CA VAL A 764 -21.14 -3.09 -6.44
C VAL A 764 -21.79 -1.79 -6.93
N SER A 765 -23.13 -1.72 -6.91
CA SER A 765 -23.90 -0.54 -7.38
C SER A 765 -24.08 0.52 -6.30
N SER A 766 -24.13 0.11 -5.03
CA SER A 766 -24.35 1.00 -3.89
C SER A 766 -23.10 1.20 -3.03
N GLY A 767 -21.92 0.86 -3.54
CA GLY A 767 -20.63 0.97 -2.88
C GLY A 767 -19.74 -0.25 -3.15
N ASN A 768 -18.57 -0.29 -2.51
CA ASN A 768 -17.67 -1.43 -2.59
C ASN A 768 -18.06 -2.49 -1.53
N LYS A 769 -18.95 -3.42 -1.93
CA LYS A 769 -19.39 -4.53 -1.09
C LYS A 769 -19.01 -5.88 -1.69
N ASN A 770 -17.82 -5.94 -2.24
CA ASN A 770 -17.24 -7.15 -2.80
C ASN A 770 -16.94 -8.19 -1.73
N ALA A 771 -16.85 -9.46 -2.13
CA ALA A 771 -16.64 -10.59 -1.23
C ALA A 771 -15.26 -10.58 -0.52
N ASP A 772 -14.27 -9.85 -1.01
CA ASP A 772 -13.00 -9.63 -0.31
C ASP A 772 -13.16 -8.89 1.02
N LYS A 773 -14.29 -8.19 1.24
CA LYS A 773 -14.61 -7.53 2.50
C LYS A 773 -14.83 -8.48 3.67
N ILE A 774 -15.05 -9.77 3.43
CA ILE A 774 -15.26 -10.75 4.50
C ILE A 774 -13.97 -11.14 5.25
N PHE A 775 -12.81 -10.69 4.76
CA PHE A 775 -11.51 -10.93 5.41
C PHE A 775 -10.53 -9.75 5.26
N ASP A 776 -11.05 -8.55 5.06
CA ASP A 776 -10.24 -7.32 4.94
C ASP A 776 -9.81 -6.72 6.29
N LEU A 777 -10.11 -7.40 7.38
CA LEU A 777 -9.77 -7.04 8.76
C LEU A 777 -10.51 -5.79 9.29
N GLN A 778 -11.65 -5.46 8.67
CA GLN A 778 -12.46 -4.31 9.07
C GLN A 778 -13.89 -4.74 9.38
N GLU A 779 -14.26 -4.76 10.64
CA GLU A 779 -15.60 -5.12 11.09
C GLU A 779 -16.70 -4.16 10.57
N SER A 780 -16.32 -2.99 10.05
CA SER A 780 -17.25 -1.98 9.51
C SER A 780 -17.53 -2.12 8.01
N THR A 781 -16.72 -2.87 7.27
CA THR A 781 -16.99 -3.23 5.88
C THR A 781 -17.68 -4.59 5.80
N TYR A 782 -18.32 -4.89 4.67
CA TYR A 782 -19.00 -6.16 4.51
C TYR A 782 -19.24 -6.50 3.05
N TRP A 783 -19.23 -7.78 2.73
CA TRP A 783 -19.83 -8.28 1.52
C TRP A 783 -21.35 -8.22 1.62
N SER A 784 -22.00 -7.85 0.52
CA SER A 784 -23.45 -7.93 0.40
C SER A 784 -23.85 -8.32 -1.02
N THR A 785 -24.88 -9.15 -1.13
CA THR A 785 -25.54 -9.41 -2.41
C THR A 785 -26.48 -8.25 -2.77
N ASN A 786 -26.83 -8.15 -4.05
CA ASN A 786 -27.84 -7.18 -4.51
C ASN A 786 -29.21 -7.49 -3.91
N ARG A 787 -30.00 -6.44 -3.68
CA ARG A 787 -31.38 -6.59 -3.19
C ARG A 787 -32.27 -7.23 -4.25
N GLY A 788 -33.12 -8.18 -3.82
CA GLY A 788 -34.08 -8.87 -4.69
C GLY A 788 -33.48 -10.05 -5.46
N VAL A 789 -32.22 -10.39 -5.23
CA VAL A 789 -31.63 -11.66 -5.70
C VAL A 789 -32.00 -12.74 -4.69
N LYS A 790 -32.57 -13.86 -5.18
CA LYS A 790 -33.11 -14.91 -4.31
C LYS A 790 -32.00 -15.83 -3.80
N PHE A 791 -32.14 -16.29 -2.58
CA PHE A 791 -31.34 -17.36 -2.01
C PHE A 791 -31.40 -18.67 -2.84
N PRO A 792 -30.38 -19.53 -2.80
CA PRO A 792 -29.16 -19.43 -1.96
C PRO A 792 -28.10 -18.49 -2.52
N HIS A 793 -27.28 -17.92 -1.61
CA HIS A 793 -26.09 -17.14 -1.96
C HIS A 793 -24.85 -17.87 -1.47
N ALA A 794 -23.74 -17.76 -2.20
CA ALA A 794 -22.51 -18.47 -1.86
C ALA A 794 -21.26 -17.62 -2.09
N VAL A 795 -20.32 -17.75 -1.15
CA VAL A 795 -18.94 -17.25 -1.30
C VAL A 795 -17.97 -18.40 -1.11
N ILE A 796 -16.97 -18.51 -1.99
CA ILE A 796 -15.88 -19.47 -1.89
C ILE A 796 -14.57 -18.73 -1.67
N ILE A 797 -13.87 -19.10 -0.60
CA ILE A 797 -12.54 -18.63 -0.26
C ILE A 797 -11.53 -19.71 -0.63
N ASP A 798 -10.48 -19.33 -1.34
CA ASP A 798 -9.26 -20.13 -1.51
C ASP A 798 -8.25 -19.70 -0.44
N MET A 799 -7.88 -20.59 0.48
CA MET A 799 -6.91 -20.34 1.55
C MET A 799 -5.45 -20.52 1.09
N GLY A 800 -5.21 -20.78 -0.19
CA GLY A 800 -3.88 -20.97 -0.79
C GLY A 800 -3.27 -22.36 -0.59
N GLN A 801 -3.61 -23.05 0.49
CA GLN A 801 -3.14 -24.40 0.79
C GLN A 801 -4.12 -25.15 1.70
N ASP A 802 -3.99 -26.47 1.78
CA ASP A 802 -4.78 -27.28 2.72
C ASP A 802 -4.47 -26.87 4.17
N LYS A 803 -5.52 -26.70 4.96
CA LYS A 803 -5.48 -26.45 6.40
C LYS A 803 -6.42 -27.40 7.12
N THR A 804 -6.03 -27.86 8.30
CA THR A 804 -6.96 -28.60 9.18
C THR A 804 -7.69 -27.63 10.07
N MET A 805 -9.02 -27.70 10.07
CA MET A 805 -9.92 -26.73 10.70
C MET A 805 -10.89 -27.42 11.65
N SER A 806 -11.13 -26.80 12.80
CA SER A 806 -12.08 -27.27 13.82
C SER A 806 -13.40 -26.49 13.81
N GLY A 807 -13.50 -25.42 13.04
CA GLY A 807 -14.69 -24.56 13.01
C GLY A 807 -14.40 -23.21 12.33
N PHE A 808 -15.30 -22.26 12.55
CA PHE A 808 -15.20 -20.92 12.00
C PHE A 808 -15.86 -19.87 12.91
N GLN A 809 -15.54 -18.62 12.68
CA GLN A 809 -16.20 -17.47 13.28
C GLN A 809 -16.82 -16.58 12.20
N TYR A 810 -18.03 -16.13 12.45
CA TYR A 810 -18.82 -15.28 11.57
C TYR A 810 -19.18 -13.98 12.29
N LEU A 811 -18.98 -12.84 11.63
CA LEU A 811 -19.46 -11.54 12.07
C LEU A 811 -20.51 -11.04 11.07
N PRO A 812 -21.77 -10.83 11.48
CA PRO A 812 -22.75 -10.12 10.67
C PRO A 812 -22.40 -8.63 10.60
N ARG A 813 -23.07 -7.88 9.74
CA ARG A 813 -22.94 -6.43 9.67
C ARG A 813 -23.18 -5.78 11.04
N ALA A 814 -22.40 -4.74 11.36
CA ALA A 814 -22.36 -4.12 12.68
C ALA A 814 -23.64 -3.36 13.07
N GLU A 815 -24.51 -2.99 12.12
CA GLU A 815 -25.76 -2.31 12.40
C GLU A 815 -26.74 -3.22 13.17
N GLU A 816 -27.26 -2.72 14.29
CA GLU A 816 -28.25 -3.45 15.08
C GLU A 816 -29.51 -3.70 14.24
N GLY A 817 -29.93 -4.95 14.16
CA GLY A 817 -31.12 -5.35 13.39
C GLY A 817 -30.90 -5.37 11.87
N ALA A 818 -29.63 -5.45 11.38
CA ALA A 818 -29.34 -5.59 9.97
C ALA A 818 -30.17 -6.74 9.34
N PRO A 819 -31.08 -6.44 8.43
CA PRO A 819 -32.08 -7.41 7.95
C PRO A 819 -31.47 -8.47 7.01
N GLU A 820 -30.26 -8.25 6.54
CA GLU A 820 -29.50 -9.11 5.63
C GLU A 820 -28.58 -10.10 6.34
N SER A 821 -28.55 -10.12 7.68
CA SER A 821 -27.77 -11.12 8.44
C SER A 821 -28.22 -12.53 8.09
N ILE A 822 -27.27 -13.38 7.78
CA ILE A 822 -27.54 -14.78 7.41
C ILE A 822 -28.20 -15.50 8.59
N LYS A 823 -29.25 -16.26 8.31
CA LYS A 823 -29.92 -17.11 9.28
C LYS A 823 -29.54 -18.56 9.07
N ASP A 824 -30.01 -19.17 7.99
CA ASP A 824 -29.73 -20.58 7.69
C ASP A 824 -28.51 -20.67 6.77
N TYR A 825 -27.59 -21.57 7.07
CA TYR A 825 -26.36 -21.74 6.30
C TYR A 825 -25.95 -23.20 6.14
N ARG A 826 -25.09 -23.44 5.09
CA ARG A 826 -24.28 -24.65 4.94
C ARG A 826 -22.83 -24.25 4.72
N MET A 827 -21.93 -25.03 5.29
CA MET A 827 -20.47 -24.86 5.13
C MET A 827 -19.89 -26.09 4.45
N TYR A 828 -19.07 -25.85 3.44
CA TYR A 828 -18.35 -26.91 2.71
C TYR A 828 -16.84 -26.64 2.77
N VAL A 829 -16.05 -27.70 2.83
CA VAL A 829 -14.58 -27.65 2.83
C VAL A 829 -14.04 -28.73 1.89
N LYS A 830 -13.13 -28.34 0.99
CA LYS A 830 -12.52 -29.25 0.00
C LYS A 830 -11.05 -28.92 -0.22
N SER A 831 -10.23 -29.90 -0.59
CA SER A 831 -8.86 -29.68 -1.08
C SER A 831 -8.82 -29.26 -2.54
N ASP A 832 -9.74 -29.76 -3.36
CA ASP A 832 -9.90 -29.39 -4.77
C ASP A 832 -10.95 -28.28 -4.94
N SER A 833 -10.84 -27.50 -6.03
CA SER A 833 -11.82 -26.45 -6.35
C SER A 833 -13.25 -27.01 -6.50
N PHE A 834 -14.23 -26.15 -6.24
CA PHE A 834 -15.64 -26.45 -6.50
C PHE A 834 -15.92 -26.47 -8.01
N LYS A 835 -17.00 -27.10 -8.41
CA LYS A 835 -17.46 -27.16 -9.79
C LYS A 835 -18.35 -25.96 -10.13
N PHE A 836 -18.19 -25.49 -11.37
CA PHE A 836 -18.97 -24.37 -11.91
C PHE A 836 -19.62 -24.73 -13.23
#